data_e1db651b02b2697ed7dee8d7787f5dcc
#
_entry.id   e1db651b02b2697ed7dee8d7787f5dcc
#
_cell.length_a   1.000
_cell.length_b   1.000
_cell.length_c   1.000
_cell.angle_alpha   90.00
_cell.angle_beta   90.00
_cell.angle_gamma   90.00
#
_symmetry.space_group_name_H-M   'P 1'
#
loop_
_entity.id
_entity.type
_entity.pdbx_description
1 polymer ?
#
loop_
_entity_poly.entity_id
_entity_poly.type
_entity_poly.pdbx_seq_one_letter_code
_entity_poly.pdbx_strand_id
1 'polypeptide(L)'
;MKQFYTLLLMVFVSIGCTTDKQLTSYVNPLLGTATLWEPEDLGYVRTWKNRTWGAEVFPGASLPNAMVQLSPVTQFRSGAGYQYEDTVIYGFAHTNKGHWNLLHLPMLPATGEISASDYASGYSHLNESARPGYYQVFLEKYGINAELTSTLRCGYHRYTFPKGVEKKLIADMTRTNNRVKDWNIQQEEEYVFTGFQDTDGKIYFYAVSNYPIKDIRQVKDDKHEISLVYFGESRKNEPLELKIGFSFVSVKNAKMNLDKEMIHKDFTQVAKEADKTWEELLSHIKVTGGTTREKGIFYSTLYRSFLWPALRSDVNGDFTDERGNVVNEGFRYYTNPSFWDDYRNKLVLLGMISPDVTTDIIKSITDKGEKRGGYMPTFFHGDHASVFVAGSWLRGITGFDLERAYKLLLKNATVPGQGGRPYLDEYLKRGWIAEKDTTHVPTWDEYKAAVTKTVEYAYDDYATALIAKELGDQENHDLLMRHSGNYKNLFDPSTGFFRGKIETGSWIADFDPYYPYFAYMYREANAWNSLFFAPHDPEGMIALYPDHKAVEQKLDSLFTEPWRGYEAHNMTGFIGNYCHGNQPSHSIPYTYYFIGKQEKAQCVLDSIMGRFYDMGEEKLAYAGMDDAGEMSAWYVLNAIGLYTYSPADPEYIVSVPLFDKVTFTLGDNTTFTILKEGNGKKIRQIRYDGDVINGWFVTHDQLKKGRELVITTAE
;
A
#
# COMPACT_ATOMS: atom_id res chain seq x y z
N MET A 1 -35.58 -59.59 -49.30
CA MET A 1 -34.23 -59.08 -48.98
C MET A 1 -34.42 -57.70 -48.34
N LYS A 2 -34.30 -57.62 -47.01
CA LYS A 2 -34.37 -56.37 -46.24
C LYS A 2 -32.94 -55.93 -45.92
N GLN A 3 -32.47 -54.82 -46.45
CA GLN A 3 -31.20 -54.22 -46.08
C GLN A 3 -31.34 -53.42 -44.77
N PHE A 4 -30.57 -53.80 -43.76
CA PHE A 4 -30.39 -53.04 -42.50
C PHE A 4 -29.26 -52.01 -42.73
N TYR A 5 -29.60 -50.73 -42.61
CA TYR A 5 -28.60 -49.67 -42.49
C TYR A 5 -28.31 -49.41 -41.01
N THR A 6 -27.11 -49.74 -40.57
CA THR A 6 -26.57 -49.43 -39.24
C THR A 6 -26.02 -48.01 -39.28
N LEU A 7 -26.68 -47.06 -38.60
CA LEU A 7 -26.22 -45.70 -38.43
C LEU A 7 -25.23 -45.65 -37.28
N LEU A 8 -23.95 -45.40 -37.61
CA LEU A 8 -22.87 -45.24 -36.62
C LEU A 8 -22.91 -43.77 -36.11
N LEU A 9 -23.38 -43.52 -34.89
CA LEU A 9 -23.37 -42.22 -34.25
C LEU A 9 -21.93 -41.98 -33.67
N MET A 10 -21.11 -41.18 -34.36
CA MET A 10 -19.85 -40.66 -33.79
C MET A 10 -20.17 -39.54 -32.80
N VAL A 11 -20.05 -39.85 -31.51
CA VAL A 11 -20.05 -38.83 -30.45
C VAL A 11 -18.70 -38.14 -30.49
N PHE A 12 -18.63 -36.92 -31.00
CA PHE A 12 -17.49 -36.03 -30.84
C PHE A 12 -17.52 -35.50 -29.38
N VAL A 13 -16.71 -36.10 -28.52
CA VAL A 13 -16.35 -35.49 -27.23
C VAL A 13 -15.36 -34.38 -27.57
N SER A 14 -15.86 -33.15 -27.66
CA SER A 14 -15.03 -31.96 -27.66
C SER A 14 -14.40 -31.83 -26.27
N ILE A 15 -13.17 -32.30 -26.12
CA ILE A 15 -12.32 -31.93 -24.99
C ILE A 15 -12.02 -30.44 -25.20
N GLY A 16 -12.84 -29.60 -24.62
CA GLY A 16 -12.57 -28.17 -24.49
C GLY A 16 -11.32 -28.03 -23.58
N CYS A 17 -10.19 -27.79 -24.20
CA CYS A 17 -9.02 -27.30 -23.47
C CYS A 17 -9.40 -25.90 -22.98
N THR A 18 -9.92 -25.81 -21.76
CA THR A 18 -10.02 -24.52 -21.07
C THR A 18 -8.58 -24.09 -20.78
N THR A 19 -8.02 -23.26 -21.65
CA THR A 19 -6.81 -22.52 -21.29
C THR A 19 -7.16 -21.72 -20.05
N ASP A 20 -6.53 -22.02 -18.91
CA ASP A 20 -6.71 -21.23 -17.70
C ASP A 20 -6.51 -19.74 -18.05
N LYS A 21 -7.49 -18.93 -17.67
CA LYS A 21 -7.46 -17.49 -17.91
C LYS A 21 -6.29 -16.90 -17.13
N GLN A 22 -5.43 -16.10 -17.79
CA GLN A 22 -4.33 -15.41 -17.10
C GLN A 22 -4.85 -14.58 -15.93
N LEU A 23 -4.15 -14.60 -14.78
CA LEU A 23 -4.54 -13.90 -13.57
C LEU A 23 -4.46 -12.38 -13.75
N THR A 24 -3.48 -11.91 -14.52
CA THR A 24 -3.37 -10.48 -14.90
C THR A 24 -4.61 -9.95 -15.60
N SER A 25 -5.39 -10.80 -16.27
CA SER A 25 -6.65 -10.40 -16.93
C SER A 25 -7.82 -10.10 -15.97
N TYR A 26 -7.69 -10.46 -14.69
CA TYR A 26 -8.65 -10.07 -13.65
C TYR A 26 -8.32 -8.72 -13.02
N VAL A 27 -7.08 -8.23 -13.15
CA VAL A 27 -6.63 -6.99 -12.52
C VAL A 27 -7.17 -5.78 -13.26
N ASN A 28 -7.82 -4.89 -12.51
CA ASN A 28 -8.22 -3.57 -12.97
C ASN A 28 -7.41 -2.48 -12.24
N PRO A 29 -6.36 -1.90 -12.87
CA PRO A 29 -5.58 -0.83 -12.23
C PRO A 29 -6.34 0.49 -12.03
N LEU A 30 -7.54 0.66 -12.60
CA LEU A 30 -8.41 1.81 -12.32
C LEU A 30 -9.22 1.64 -11.03
N LEU A 31 -9.32 0.41 -10.49
CA LEU A 31 -10.02 0.18 -9.22
C LEU A 31 -9.33 0.95 -8.09
N GLY A 32 -10.10 1.75 -7.36
CA GLY A 32 -9.60 2.63 -6.29
C GLY A 32 -9.21 4.05 -6.74
N THR A 33 -9.25 4.36 -8.05
CA THR A 33 -8.84 5.69 -8.55
C THR A 33 -9.95 6.75 -8.49
N ALA A 34 -11.20 6.35 -8.28
CA ALA A 34 -12.32 7.27 -8.11
C ALA A 34 -12.34 7.89 -6.71
N THR A 35 -12.99 9.05 -6.59
CA THR A 35 -13.16 9.75 -5.31
C THR A 35 -14.47 9.36 -4.62
N LEU A 36 -14.49 9.53 -3.30
CA LEU A 36 -15.70 9.36 -2.51
C LEU A 36 -16.48 10.69 -2.47
N TRP A 37 -17.73 10.68 -2.91
CA TRP A 37 -18.58 11.86 -2.97
C TRP A 37 -19.86 11.73 -2.18
N GLU A 38 -20.47 10.54 -2.21
CA GLU A 38 -21.80 10.34 -1.69
C GLU A 38 -21.79 10.24 -0.17
N PRO A 39 -22.75 10.88 0.53
CA PRO A 39 -22.84 10.81 1.99
C PRO A 39 -22.97 9.39 2.53
N GLU A 40 -23.55 8.48 1.77
CA GLU A 40 -23.69 7.06 2.13
C GLU A 40 -22.34 6.35 2.20
N ASP A 41 -21.41 6.73 1.32
CA ASP A 41 -20.05 6.18 1.28
C ASP A 41 -19.15 6.84 2.34
N LEU A 42 -19.33 8.15 2.53
CA LEU A 42 -18.53 8.95 3.48
C LEU A 42 -18.98 8.76 4.93
N GLY A 43 -20.31 8.61 5.17
CA GLY A 43 -20.93 8.67 6.47
C GLY A 43 -21.33 10.08 6.93
N TYR A 44 -21.09 11.11 6.13
CA TYR A 44 -21.42 12.50 6.43
C TYR A 44 -21.63 13.35 5.18
N VAL A 45 -22.31 14.49 5.33
CA VAL A 45 -22.42 15.50 4.28
C VAL A 45 -21.20 16.42 4.32
N ARG A 46 -20.48 16.51 3.21
CA ARG A 46 -19.29 17.35 3.10
C ARG A 46 -19.65 18.84 3.15
N THR A 47 -18.90 19.57 3.94
CA THR A 47 -18.95 21.04 3.98
C THR A 47 -17.81 21.70 3.21
N TRP A 48 -16.73 20.96 2.92
CA TRP A 48 -15.55 21.46 2.22
C TRP A 48 -15.72 21.35 0.70
N LYS A 49 -15.06 22.25 -0.01
CA LYS A 49 -14.96 22.17 -1.47
C LYS A 49 -13.90 21.19 -1.97
N ASN A 50 -13.02 20.73 -1.09
CA ASN A 50 -11.95 19.83 -1.43
C ASN A 50 -12.47 18.40 -1.63
N ARG A 51 -11.84 17.65 -2.52
CA ARG A 51 -12.16 16.24 -2.76
C ARG A 51 -11.96 15.42 -1.49
N THR A 52 -12.84 14.47 -1.28
CA THR A 52 -12.61 13.39 -0.33
C THR A 52 -11.93 12.28 -1.10
N TRP A 53 -10.85 11.78 -0.54
CA TRP A 53 -10.03 10.80 -1.20
C TRP A 53 -10.73 9.44 -1.28
N GLY A 54 -10.61 8.78 -2.45
CA GLY A 54 -10.80 7.36 -2.57
C GLY A 54 -9.53 6.64 -2.12
N ALA A 55 -9.10 5.60 -2.84
CA ALA A 55 -7.89 4.87 -2.43
C ALA A 55 -6.57 5.61 -2.68
N GLU A 56 -6.60 6.74 -3.39
CA GLU A 56 -5.39 7.52 -3.76
C GLU A 56 -4.34 6.66 -4.45
N VAL A 57 -4.76 5.94 -5.48
CA VAL A 57 -3.94 5.03 -6.27
C VAL A 57 -3.85 5.48 -7.73
N PHE A 58 -2.93 4.91 -8.48
CA PHE A 58 -2.65 5.28 -9.86
C PHE A 58 -2.85 4.09 -10.82
N PRO A 59 -3.30 4.32 -12.09
CA PRO A 59 -3.58 3.25 -13.05
C PRO A 59 -2.39 2.85 -13.92
N GLY A 60 -1.23 3.49 -13.77
CA GLY A 60 -0.14 3.44 -14.73
C GLY A 60 0.68 2.16 -14.74
N ALA A 61 1.60 2.11 -15.70
CA ALA A 61 2.52 1.01 -15.89
C ALA A 61 3.59 0.96 -14.79
N SER A 62 3.67 -0.15 -14.07
CA SER A 62 4.64 -0.40 -13.03
C SER A 62 4.93 -1.88 -12.89
N LEU A 63 6.10 -2.23 -12.35
CA LEU A 63 6.42 -3.57 -11.86
C LEU A 63 6.32 -3.64 -10.33
N PRO A 64 6.29 -4.84 -9.72
CA PRO A 64 6.31 -4.96 -8.27
C PRO A 64 7.51 -4.24 -7.65
N ASN A 65 7.26 -3.41 -6.63
CA ASN A 65 8.28 -2.66 -5.87
C ASN A 65 9.28 -1.87 -6.74
N ALA A 66 8.87 -1.43 -7.94
CA ALA A 66 9.76 -0.78 -8.90
C ALA A 66 10.16 0.64 -8.47
N MET A 67 11.34 1.09 -8.94
CA MET A 67 11.75 2.49 -8.90
C MET A 67 10.85 3.34 -9.79
N VAL A 68 10.57 2.85 -11.00
CA VAL A 68 9.73 3.53 -12.00
C VAL A 68 8.30 3.02 -11.92
N GLN A 69 7.40 3.97 -11.71
CA GLN A 69 5.96 3.79 -11.67
C GLN A 69 5.36 4.85 -12.59
N LEU A 70 5.25 4.49 -13.87
CA LEU A 70 4.91 5.40 -14.96
C LEU A 70 3.40 5.55 -15.08
N SER A 71 2.86 6.74 -14.76
CA SER A 71 1.43 6.97 -14.65
C SER A 71 1.00 8.34 -15.19
N PRO A 72 -0.24 8.47 -15.73
CA PRO A 72 -0.80 9.77 -16.06
C PRO A 72 -0.95 10.67 -14.83
N VAL A 73 -0.81 11.97 -15.04
CA VAL A 73 -1.02 13.02 -14.04
C VAL A 73 -2.21 13.84 -14.45
N THR A 74 -3.30 13.75 -13.71
CA THR A 74 -4.50 14.55 -13.91
C THR A 74 -4.58 15.74 -12.94
N GLN A 75 -3.86 15.65 -11.82
CA GLN A 75 -3.79 16.71 -10.83
C GLN A 75 -2.47 16.67 -10.05
N PHE A 76 -1.79 17.82 -9.96
CA PHE A 76 -0.67 18.01 -9.05
C PHE A 76 -1.15 18.33 -7.64
N ARG A 77 -0.35 17.99 -6.64
CA ARG A 77 -0.63 18.16 -5.21
C ARG A 77 -1.88 17.42 -4.75
N SER A 78 -2.14 16.29 -5.37
CA SER A 78 -3.10 15.28 -4.93
C SER A 78 -2.35 14.04 -4.42
N GLY A 79 -3.04 13.08 -3.83
CA GLY A 79 -2.39 11.87 -3.31
C GLY A 79 -1.63 11.10 -4.40
N ALA A 80 -2.35 10.53 -5.36
CA ALA A 80 -1.78 9.69 -6.42
C ALA A 80 -1.46 10.42 -7.72
N GLY A 81 -1.86 11.68 -7.86
CA GLY A 81 -1.68 12.44 -9.11
C GLY A 81 -2.69 12.10 -10.20
N TYR A 82 -3.52 11.10 -10.02
CA TYR A 82 -4.59 10.70 -10.92
C TYR A 82 -5.90 10.53 -10.14
N GLN A 83 -6.98 11.02 -10.72
CA GLN A 83 -8.34 10.76 -10.24
C GLN A 83 -9.26 10.49 -11.42
N TYR A 84 -10.10 9.47 -11.28
CA TYR A 84 -10.95 8.96 -12.36
C TYR A 84 -11.91 10.02 -12.92
N GLU A 85 -12.42 10.94 -12.09
CA GLU A 85 -13.35 11.98 -12.51
C GLU A 85 -12.69 13.16 -13.23
N ASP A 86 -11.36 13.18 -13.30
CA ASP A 86 -10.64 14.24 -14.01
C ASP A 86 -10.75 14.06 -15.52
N THR A 87 -10.76 15.17 -16.25
CA THR A 87 -10.97 15.20 -17.71
C THR A 87 -9.75 15.66 -18.51
N VAL A 88 -8.63 15.93 -17.81
CA VAL A 88 -7.40 16.42 -18.44
C VAL A 88 -6.17 15.68 -17.92
N ILE A 89 -5.18 15.47 -18.79
CA ILE A 89 -3.87 14.93 -18.46
C ILE A 89 -2.82 16.00 -18.69
N TYR A 90 -1.98 16.27 -17.68
CA TYR A 90 -0.84 17.20 -17.73
C TYR A 90 0.46 16.52 -18.19
N GLY A 91 0.54 15.21 -18.08
CA GLY A 91 1.71 14.45 -18.48
C GLY A 91 1.73 13.04 -17.90
N PHE A 92 2.81 12.32 -18.16
CA PHE A 92 3.09 11.00 -17.62
C PHE A 92 4.29 11.10 -16.70
N ALA A 93 4.08 10.95 -15.38
CA ALA A 93 5.14 10.98 -14.38
C ALA A 93 5.74 9.59 -14.18
N HIS A 94 6.99 9.53 -13.75
CA HIS A 94 7.77 8.28 -13.69
C HIS A 94 7.91 7.69 -12.31
N THR A 95 7.48 8.41 -11.28
CA THR A 95 7.45 7.88 -9.91
C THR A 95 6.08 8.15 -9.32
N ASN A 96 5.57 7.19 -8.57
CA ASN A 96 4.31 7.33 -7.86
C ASN A 96 4.34 6.47 -6.60
N LYS A 97 3.54 6.80 -5.60
CA LYS A 97 3.43 6.00 -4.39
C LYS A 97 2.00 5.46 -4.19
N GLY A 98 1.01 6.05 -4.89
CA GLY A 98 -0.38 5.91 -4.51
C GLY A 98 -0.67 6.61 -3.18
N HIS A 99 0.12 7.63 -2.86
CA HIS A 99 0.12 8.45 -1.66
C HIS A 99 1.09 9.59 -1.90
N TRP A 100 1.06 10.69 -1.14
CA TRP A 100 1.76 11.95 -1.36
C TRP A 100 3.25 11.87 -1.81
N ASN A 101 3.74 12.97 -2.35
CA ASN A 101 5.16 13.35 -2.46
C ASN A 101 5.98 12.80 -3.63
N LEU A 102 5.36 12.46 -4.77
CA LEU A 102 6.08 12.01 -5.95
C LEU A 102 5.63 12.76 -7.21
N LEU A 103 5.51 12.14 -8.35
CA LEU A 103 5.23 12.67 -9.69
C LEU A 103 6.42 13.36 -10.34
N HIS A 104 7.60 12.70 -10.29
CA HIS A 104 8.78 13.24 -10.96
C HIS A 104 8.67 13.17 -12.49
N LEU A 105 9.20 14.21 -13.13
CA LEU A 105 9.43 14.29 -14.59
C LEU A 105 8.17 14.05 -15.42
N PRO A 106 7.08 14.79 -15.22
CA PRO A 106 5.90 14.65 -16.08
C PRO A 106 6.21 15.08 -17.50
N MET A 107 5.95 14.19 -18.45
CA MET A 107 6.19 14.40 -19.87
C MET A 107 4.90 14.17 -20.67
N LEU A 108 4.60 15.06 -21.65
CA LEU A 108 3.40 14.97 -22.48
C LEU A 108 3.78 15.16 -23.96
N PRO A 109 3.43 14.24 -24.88
CA PRO A 109 3.61 14.46 -26.30
C PRO A 109 2.63 15.51 -26.82
N ALA A 110 3.07 16.37 -27.73
CA ALA A 110 2.28 17.47 -28.22
C ALA A 110 2.53 17.82 -29.70
N THR A 111 1.58 18.54 -30.30
CA THR A 111 1.64 19.10 -31.66
C THR A 111 1.24 20.57 -31.65
N GLY A 112 1.55 21.31 -32.72
CA GLY A 112 1.12 22.71 -32.89
C GLY A 112 1.84 23.69 -31.96
N GLU A 113 1.24 24.83 -31.69
CA GLU A 113 1.75 25.84 -30.77
C GLU A 113 1.45 25.45 -29.34
N ILE A 114 2.41 25.66 -28.42
CA ILE A 114 2.31 25.25 -27.02
C ILE A 114 2.46 26.47 -26.13
N SER A 115 1.49 26.65 -25.24
CA SER A 115 1.53 27.62 -24.12
C SER A 115 1.94 26.90 -22.83
N ALA A 116 2.80 27.53 -22.03
CA ALA A 116 3.25 26.96 -20.77
C ALA A 116 2.12 26.80 -19.74
N SER A 117 1.12 27.66 -19.77
CA SER A 117 -0.03 27.58 -18.83
C SER A 117 -1.24 26.81 -19.38
N ASP A 118 -1.28 26.47 -20.67
CA ASP A 118 -2.39 25.74 -21.31
C ASP A 118 -1.87 24.61 -22.23
N TYR A 119 -1.21 23.64 -21.63
CA TYR A 119 -0.70 22.50 -22.43
C TYR A 119 -1.41 21.16 -22.12
N ALA A 120 -2.20 21.07 -21.05
CA ALA A 120 -2.90 19.83 -20.73
C ALA A 120 -3.84 19.37 -21.86
N SER A 121 -3.97 18.07 -22.03
CA SER A 121 -4.87 17.48 -23.03
C SER A 121 -6.11 16.91 -22.38
N GLY A 122 -7.29 17.15 -22.96
CA GLY A 122 -8.48 16.37 -22.68
C GLY A 122 -8.29 14.90 -23.04
N TYR A 123 -9.05 14.03 -22.36
CA TYR A 123 -9.12 12.59 -22.64
C TYR A 123 -10.49 12.03 -22.27
N SER A 124 -10.79 10.81 -22.73
CA SER A 124 -12.00 10.07 -22.39
C SER A 124 -11.64 8.65 -21.96
N HIS A 125 -12.31 8.15 -20.91
CA HIS A 125 -12.17 6.76 -20.46
C HIS A 125 -12.58 5.73 -21.52
N LEU A 126 -13.39 6.10 -22.53
CA LEU A 126 -13.68 5.24 -23.69
C LEU A 126 -12.42 4.89 -24.51
N ASN A 127 -11.40 5.72 -24.41
CA ASN A 127 -10.12 5.59 -25.11
C ASN A 127 -8.94 5.44 -24.14
N GLU A 128 -9.22 5.03 -22.91
CA GLU A 128 -8.24 4.73 -21.88
C GLU A 128 -8.25 3.23 -21.55
N SER A 129 -7.08 2.64 -21.36
CA SER A 129 -6.97 1.29 -20.88
C SER A 129 -5.75 1.10 -20.00
N ALA A 130 -5.91 0.31 -18.94
CA ALA A 130 -4.86 -0.02 -18.00
C ALA A 130 -4.85 -1.53 -17.71
N ARG A 131 -3.66 -2.11 -17.58
CA ARG A 131 -3.44 -3.48 -17.13
C ARG A 131 -2.07 -3.57 -16.46
N PRO A 132 -1.76 -4.61 -15.70
CA PRO A 132 -0.46 -4.74 -15.06
C PRO A 132 0.70 -4.50 -16.03
N GLY A 133 1.55 -3.51 -15.71
CA GLY A 133 2.70 -3.15 -16.53
C GLY A 133 2.42 -2.41 -17.83
N TYR A 134 1.18 -1.99 -18.09
CA TYR A 134 0.81 -1.27 -19.30
C TYR A 134 -0.29 -0.24 -19.07
N TYR A 135 -0.18 0.91 -19.75
CA TYR A 135 -1.21 1.94 -19.77
C TYR A 135 -1.33 2.54 -21.19
N GLN A 136 -2.55 2.93 -21.58
CA GLN A 136 -2.82 3.59 -22.86
C GLN A 136 -3.92 4.63 -22.70
N VAL A 137 -3.79 5.76 -23.43
CA VAL A 137 -4.82 6.80 -23.52
C VAL A 137 -4.70 7.60 -24.81
N PHE A 138 -5.83 8.10 -25.32
CA PHE A 138 -5.86 9.03 -26.44
C PHE A 138 -5.92 10.48 -25.94
N LEU A 139 -4.95 11.29 -26.32
CA LEU A 139 -4.83 12.71 -25.98
C LEU A 139 -5.57 13.55 -27.03
N GLU A 140 -6.78 14.01 -26.70
CA GLU A 140 -7.73 14.64 -27.64
C GLU A 140 -7.20 15.96 -28.25
N LYS A 141 -6.60 16.83 -27.41
CA LYS A 141 -6.05 18.13 -27.85
C LYS A 141 -5.02 17.98 -28.97
N TYR A 142 -4.23 16.94 -28.92
CA TYR A 142 -3.09 16.73 -29.80
C TYR A 142 -3.32 15.62 -30.86
N GLY A 143 -4.41 14.85 -30.72
CA GLY A 143 -4.72 13.73 -31.61
C GLY A 143 -3.70 12.59 -31.48
N ILE A 144 -3.12 12.38 -30.31
CA ILE A 144 -2.02 11.44 -30.08
C ILE A 144 -2.49 10.24 -29.25
N ASN A 145 -2.21 9.03 -29.73
CA ASN A 145 -2.33 7.84 -28.88
C ASN A 145 -1.02 7.64 -28.12
N ALA A 146 -1.11 7.61 -26.78
CA ALA A 146 0.00 7.41 -25.88
C ALA A 146 -0.08 6.02 -25.24
N GLU A 147 1.00 5.25 -25.33
CA GLU A 147 1.15 3.93 -24.72
C GLU A 147 2.38 3.91 -23.84
N LEU A 148 2.28 3.31 -22.66
CA LEU A 148 3.31 3.29 -21.64
C LEU A 148 3.55 1.87 -21.15
N THR A 149 4.82 1.53 -20.92
CA THR A 149 5.24 0.32 -20.19
C THR A 149 6.53 0.61 -19.44
N SER A 150 6.94 -0.27 -18.54
CA SER A 150 8.12 -0.04 -17.69
C SER A 150 8.88 -1.31 -17.35
N THR A 151 10.13 -1.13 -16.94
CA THR A 151 10.91 -2.11 -16.19
C THR A 151 11.09 -1.64 -14.74
N LEU A 152 11.96 -2.25 -13.95
CA LEU A 152 12.18 -1.82 -12.56
C LEU A 152 12.72 -0.38 -12.46
N ARG A 153 13.55 0.06 -13.44
CA ARG A 153 14.26 1.35 -13.39
C ARG A 153 14.07 2.21 -14.63
N CYS A 154 13.28 1.75 -15.60
CA CYS A 154 13.12 2.45 -16.87
C CYS A 154 11.67 2.58 -17.29
N GLY A 155 11.33 3.72 -17.90
CA GLY A 155 10.05 3.96 -18.55
C GLY A 155 10.16 3.85 -20.06
N TYR A 156 9.16 3.28 -20.72
CA TYR A 156 9.07 3.21 -22.17
C TYR A 156 7.77 3.85 -22.63
N HIS A 157 7.89 4.91 -23.42
CA HIS A 157 6.77 5.64 -24.02
C HIS A 157 6.72 5.37 -25.51
N ARG A 158 5.52 5.15 -26.03
CA ARG A 158 5.25 5.04 -27.46
C ARG A 158 4.10 5.97 -27.83
N TYR A 159 4.36 6.93 -28.71
CA TYR A 159 3.42 7.97 -29.09
C TYR A 159 3.10 7.91 -30.57
N THR A 160 1.85 7.62 -30.92
CA THR A 160 1.39 7.63 -32.32
C THR A 160 0.79 9.00 -32.65
N PHE A 161 1.50 9.78 -33.45
CA PHE A 161 1.11 11.11 -33.87
C PHE A 161 0.24 11.10 -35.16
N PRO A 162 -0.59 12.13 -35.37
CA PRO A 162 -1.18 12.39 -36.68
C PRO A 162 -0.10 12.52 -37.75
N LYS A 163 -0.44 12.20 -39.00
CA LYS A 163 0.50 12.33 -40.13
C LYS A 163 0.80 13.80 -40.44
N GLY A 164 2.05 14.09 -40.78
CA GLY A 164 2.48 15.40 -41.30
C GLY A 164 2.57 16.50 -40.23
N VAL A 165 2.60 16.16 -38.96
CA VAL A 165 2.78 17.11 -37.86
C VAL A 165 4.19 17.06 -37.30
N GLU A 166 4.67 18.20 -36.80
CA GLU A 166 5.91 18.26 -36.03
C GLU A 166 5.71 17.62 -34.66
N LYS A 167 6.61 16.70 -34.30
CA LYS A 167 6.56 15.98 -33.02
C LYS A 167 7.27 16.78 -31.95
N LYS A 168 6.59 16.98 -30.82
CA LYS A 168 7.11 17.68 -29.65
C LYS A 168 6.87 16.86 -28.40
N LEU A 169 7.74 17.03 -27.42
CA LEU A 169 7.56 16.52 -26.07
C LEU A 169 7.65 17.69 -25.10
N ILE A 170 6.61 17.89 -24.32
CA ILE A 170 6.61 18.78 -23.18
C ILE A 170 7.23 18.03 -22.00
N ALA A 171 8.26 18.60 -21.37
CA ALA A 171 8.79 18.15 -20.11
C ALA A 171 8.55 19.26 -19.07
N ASP A 172 7.60 19.05 -18.16
CA ASP A 172 7.33 20.00 -17.09
C ASP A 172 8.28 19.74 -15.90
N MET A 173 9.45 20.34 -16.00
CA MET A 173 10.52 20.18 -15.00
C MET A 173 10.26 20.94 -13.71
N THR A 174 9.28 21.84 -13.70
CA THR A 174 9.01 22.76 -12.59
C THR A 174 7.96 22.25 -11.61
N ARG A 175 7.23 21.16 -11.95
CA ARG A 175 6.13 20.64 -11.14
C ARG A 175 6.28 19.17 -10.79
N THR A 176 5.98 18.90 -9.52
CA THR A 176 5.74 17.57 -8.94
C THR A 176 4.71 17.73 -7.80
N ASN A 177 4.45 16.68 -7.05
CA ASN A 177 3.69 16.82 -5.79
C ASN A 177 4.49 17.57 -4.73
N ASN A 178 5.83 17.50 -4.77
CA ASN A 178 6.71 18.29 -3.91
C ASN A 178 7.17 19.58 -4.60
N ARG A 179 7.78 20.46 -3.80
CA ARG A 179 8.46 21.64 -4.35
C ARG A 179 9.73 21.22 -5.09
N VAL A 180 9.83 21.57 -6.35
CA VAL A 180 11.06 21.46 -7.12
C VAL A 180 12.04 22.55 -6.67
N LYS A 181 13.24 22.18 -6.29
CA LYS A 181 14.32 23.08 -5.84
C LYS A 181 15.27 23.46 -6.97
N ASP A 182 15.55 22.49 -7.85
CA ASP A 182 16.47 22.64 -8.98
C ASP A 182 16.15 21.60 -10.05
N TRP A 183 16.47 21.89 -11.30
CA TRP A 183 16.27 20.98 -12.42
C TRP A 183 17.16 21.33 -13.61
N ASN A 184 17.42 20.35 -14.47
CA ASN A 184 18.09 20.54 -15.74
C ASN A 184 17.55 19.56 -16.78
N ILE A 185 17.52 20.00 -18.04
CA ILE A 185 17.32 19.17 -19.23
C ILE A 185 18.20 19.69 -20.35
N GLN A 186 18.95 18.81 -21.01
CA GLN A 186 19.84 19.18 -22.10
C GLN A 186 19.95 18.06 -23.11
N GLN A 187 20.22 18.44 -24.37
CA GLN A 187 20.60 17.50 -25.41
C GLN A 187 22.05 17.06 -25.19
N GLU A 188 22.28 15.74 -25.18
CA GLU A 188 23.61 15.14 -25.01
C GLU A 188 24.16 14.68 -26.36
N GLU A 189 23.35 13.99 -27.15
CA GLU A 189 23.67 13.45 -28.47
C GLU A 189 22.48 13.67 -29.42
N GLU A 190 22.61 13.31 -30.70
CA GLU A 190 21.57 13.50 -31.71
C GLU A 190 20.20 12.87 -31.31
N TYR A 191 20.22 11.74 -30.61
CA TYR A 191 19.02 11.00 -30.19
C TYR A 191 18.86 10.95 -28.65
N VAL A 192 19.69 11.69 -27.92
CA VAL A 192 19.79 11.56 -26.47
C VAL A 192 19.59 12.91 -25.79
N PHE A 193 18.76 12.92 -24.77
CA PHE A 193 18.70 14.03 -23.83
C PHE A 193 18.77 13.52 -22.38
N THR A 194 19.32 14.34 -21.52
CA THR A 194 19.59 13.99 -20.12
C THR A 194 19.16 15.11 -19.19
N GLY A 195 19.12 14.84 -17.91
CA GLY A 195 18.85 15.86 -16.92
C GLY A 195 18.59 15.30 -15.54
N PHE A 196 18.06 16.17 -14.67
CA PHE A 196 17.63 15.82 -13.32
C PHE A 196 16.51 16.73 -12.84
N GLN A 197 15.83 16.27 -11.82
CA GLN A 197 14.88 17.06 -11.03
C GLN A 197 15.17 16.85 -9.55
N ASP A 198 15.33 17.95 -8.78
CA ASP A 198 15.63 17.93 -7.35
C ASP A 198 14.39 18.36 -6.55
N THR A 199 13.91 17.45 -5.72
CA THR A 199 12.83 17.70 -4.75
C THR A 199 13.36 17.46 -3.32
N ASP A 200 13.19 16.26 -2.80
CA ASP A 200 13.79 15.78 -1.56
C ASP A 200 14.98 14.82 -1.84
N GLY A 201 15.74 15.15 -2.86
CA GLY A 201 16.83 14.42 -3.47
C GLY A 201 16.71 14.44 -4.98
N LYS A 202 17.86 14.30 -5.66
CA LYS A 202 17.93 14.35 -7.12
C LYS A 202 17.54 13.02 -7.73
N ILE A 203 16.62 13.06 -8.69
CA ILE A 203 16.41 11.98 -9.65
C ILE A 203 16.98 12.38 -10.99
N TYR A 204 17.87 11.56 -11.51
CA TYR A 204 18.54 11.74 -12.81
C TYR A 204 17.88 10.86 -13.85
N PHE A 205 17.91 11.31 -15.11
CA PHE A 205 17.43 10.53 -16.23
C PHE A 205 18.37 10.56 -17.43
N TYR A 206 18.30 9.49 -18.22
CA TYR A 206 18.94 9.35 -19.52
C TYR A 206 17.90 8.84 -20.52
N ALA A 207 17.54 9.65 -21.48
CA ALA A 207 16.46 9.38 -22.42
C ALA A 207 16.99 9.20 -23.84
N VAL A 208 16.55 8.13 -24.51
CA VAL A 208 16.88 7.81 -25.90
C VAL A 208 15.61 7.82 -26.72
N SER A 209 15.64 8.59 -27.83
CA SER A 209 14.57 8.69 -28.83
C SER A 209 14.91 7.91 -30.08
N ASN A 210 13.92 7.38 -30.80
CA ASN A 210 14.08 6.85 -32.15
C ASN A 210 14.05 7.95 -33.25
N TYR A 211 13.81 9.21 -32.85
CA TYR A 211 13.86 10.40 -33.73
C TYR A 211 15.02 11.31 -33.30
N PRO A 212 15.74 11.94 -34.26
CA PRO A 212 16.78 12.91 -33.90
C PRO A 212 16.16 14.12 -33.20
N ILE A 213 16.84 14.62 -32.19
CA ILE A 213 16.44 15.83 -31.48
C ILE A 213 16.95 17.04 -32.26
N LYS A 214 16.05 17.94 -32.64
CA LYS A 214 16.41 19.20 -33.33
C LYS A 214 16.87 20.28 -32.35
N ASP A 215 16.13 20.39 -31.24
CA ASP A 215 16.32 21.48 -30.27
C ASP A 215 15.60 21.18 -28.96
N ILE A 216 16.03 21.81 -27.87
CA ILE A 216 15.34 21.87 -26.58
C ILE A 216 15.18 23.33 -26.20
N ARG A 217 13.95 23.80 -26.06
CA ARG A 217 13.64 25.21 -25.75
C ARG A 217 12.84 25.32 -24.46
N GLN A 218 13.13 26.37 -23.71
CA GLN A 218 12.30 26.79 -22.62
C GLN A 218 11.16 27.67 -23.15
N VAL A 219 9.91 27.36 -22.72
CA VAL A 219 8.74 28.17 -22.99
C VAL A 219 8.19 28.63 -21.65
N LYS A 220 8.06 29.92 -21.48
CA LYS A 220 7.66 30.56 -20.23
C LYS A 220 6.58 31.57 -20.46
N ASP A 221 5.61 31.61 -19.57
CA ASP A 221 4.67 32.71 -19.39
C ASP A 221 4.73 33.26 -17.96
N ASP A 222 3.79 34.13 -17.57
CA ASP A 222 3.78 34.76 -16.24
C ASP A 222 3.61 33.77 -15.07
N LYS A 223 3.17 32.53 -15.34
CA LYS A 223 2.77 31.56 -14.32
C LYS A 223 3.60 30.27 -14.33
N HIS A 224 4.03 29.82 -15.50
CA HIS A 224 4.65 28.52 -15.69
C HIS A 224 5.83 28.56 -16.67
N GLU A 225 6.71 27.60 -16.49
CA GLU A 225 7.84 27.34 -17.35
C GLU A 225 7.90 25.83 -17.67
N ILE A 226 8.01 25.51 -18.95
CA ILE A 226 8.14 24.14 -19.45
C ILE A 226 9.29 24.03 -20.44
N SER A 227 9.83 22.83 -20.59
CA SER A 227 10.81 22.52 -21.62
C SER A 227 10.12 21.81 -22.78
N LEU A 228 10.40 22.24 -24.01
CA LEU A 228 9.93 21.60 -25.24
C LEU A 228 11.10 20.93 -25.94
N VAL A 229 11.02 19.61 -26.11
CA VAL A 229 11.92 18.85 -26.96
C VAL A 229 11.31 18.76 -28.36
N TYR A 230 12.00 19.26 -29.36
CA TYR A 230 11.60 19.22 -30.79
C TYR A 230 12.30 18.06 -31.48
N PHE A 231 11.52 17.22 -32.17
CA PHE A 231 12.06 16.09 -32.91
C PHE A 231 12.09 16.37 -34.43
N GLY A 232 13.09 15.81 -35.08
CA GLY A 232 13.20 15.79 -36.52
C GLY A 232 12.20 14.82 -37.17
N GLU A 233 12.28 14.71 -38.49
CA GLU A 233 11.50 13.73 -39.22
C GLU A 233 12.19 12.36 -39.19
N SER A 234 11.40 11.29 -38.98
CA SER A 234 11.88 9.93 -39.21
C SER A 234 11.65 9.55 -40.69
N ARG A 235 12.61 8.85 -41.28
CA ARG A 235 12.49 8.31 -42.63
C ARG A 235 11.34 7.33 -42.82
N LYS A 236 10.88 6.68 -41.72
CA LYS A 236 9.86 5.63 -41.71
C LYS A 236 8.48 6.10 -41.26
N ASN A 237 8.33 7.33 -40.77
CA ASN A 237 7.08 7.86 -40.15
C ASN A 237 6.47 6.91 -39.09
N GLU A 238 7.33 6.37 -38.25
CA GLU A 238 6.96 5.46 -37.12
C GLU A 238 6.47 6.27 -35.92
N PRO A 239 5.84 5.63 -34.90
CA PRO A 239 5.59 6.27 -33.61
C PRO A 239 6.87 6.85 -33.01
N LEU A 240 6.75 7.95 -32.27
CA LEU A 240 7.84 8.43 -31.43
C LEU A 240 7.98 7.49 -30.23
N GLU A 241 9.12 6.88 -30.10
CA GLU A 241 9.46 6.01 -28.97
C GLU A 241 10.55 6.65 -28.11
N LEU A 242 10.33 6.65 -26.78
CA LEU A 242 11.28 7.15 -25.81
C LEU A 242 11.56 6.06 -24.77
N LYS A 243 12.82 5.70 -24.61
CA LYS A 243 13.30 4.81 -23.56
C LYS A 243 14.06 5.65 -22.55
N ILE A 244 13.63 5.64 -21.30
CA ILE A 244 14.15 6.54 -20.28
C ILE A 244 14.60 5.72 -19.08
N GLY A 245 15.91 5.74 -18.81
CA GLY A 245 16.47 5.17 -17.57
C GLY A 245 16.51 6.22 -16.48
N PHE A 246 16.28 5.81 -15.24
CA PHE A 246 16.29 6.66 -14.05
C PHE A 246 17.31 6.18 -13.02
N SER A 247 17.82 7.11 -12.23
CA SER A 247 18.72 6.83 -11.11
C SER A 247 18.63 7.94 -10.05
N PHE A 248 18.78 7.60 -8.79
CA PHE A 248 18.95 8.58 -7.70
C PHE A 248 20.45 8.89 -7.43
N VAL A 249 21.35 8.35 -8.26
CA VAL A 249 22.81 8.51 -8.12
C VAL A 249 23.37 9.47 -9.15
N SER A 250 23.17 9.20 -10.44
CA SER A 250 23.73 10.00 -11.54
C SER A 250 23.10 9.70 -12.89
N VAL A 251 23.31 10.60 -13.87
CA VAL A 251 22.98 10.36 -15.29
C VAL A 251 23.69 9.11 -15.84
N LYS A 252 24.95 8.88 -15.44
CA LYS A 252 25.72 7.69 -15.83
C LYS A 252 25.03 6.40 -15.35
N ASN A 253 24.55 6.39 -14.11
CA ASN A 253 23.82 5.25 -13.56
C ASN A 253 22.46 5.08 -14.24
N ALA A 254 21.74 6.17 -14.55
CA ALA A 254 20.49 6.13 -15.32
C ALA A 254 20.70 5.50 -16.71
N LYS A 255 21.82 5.84 -17.40
CA LYS A 255 22.21 5.18 -18.66
C LYS A 255 22.46 3.69 -18.45
N MET A 256 23.20 3.31 -17.43
CA MET A 256 23.52 1.91 -17.13
C MET A 256 22.27 1.08 -16.84
N ASN A 257 21.28 1.66 -16.11
CA ASN A 257 19.99 1.04 -15.89
C ASN A 257 19.26 0.78 -17.23
N LEU A 258 19.24 1.80 -18.11
CA LEU A 258 18.62 1.70 -19.43
C LEU A 258 19.30 0.64 -20.31
N ASP A 259 20.63 0.66 -20.38
CA ASP A 259 21.43 -0.29 -21.17
C ASP A 259 21.15 -1.73 -20.73
N LYS A 260 21.03 -1.96 -19.42
CA LYS A 260 20.81 -3.30 -18.87
C LYS A 260 19.39 -3.81 -19.05
N GLU A 261 18.39 -2.95 -18.84
CA GLU A 261 17.01 -3.40 -18.71
C GLU A 261 16.20 -3.28 -20.02
N MET A 262 16.46 -2.27 -20.86
CA MET A 262 15.50 -1.89 -21.90
C MET A 262 16.08 -1.57 -23.28
N ILE A 263 17.33 -1.11 -23.42
CA ILE A 263 17.83 -0.47 -24.65
C ILE A 263 17.65 -1.37 -25.89
N HIS A 264 17.84 -2.68 -25.76
CA HIS A 264 17.79 -3.65 -26.86
C HIS A 264 16.40 -4.28 -27.08
N LYS A 265 15.39 -3.89 -26.31
CA LYS A 265 14.03 -4.46 -26.41
C LYS A 265 13.09 -3.51 -27.12
N ASP A 266 12.16 -4.04 -27.88
CA ASP A 266 11.03 -3.26 -28.42
C ASP A 266 9.92 -3.10 -27.36
N PHE A 267 8.99 -2.19 -27.64
CA PHE A 267 7.89 -1.88 -26.72
C PHE A 267 7.03 -3.10 -26.36
N THR A 268 6.70 -3.90 -27.38
CA THR A 268 5.85 -5.09 -27.21
C THR A 268 6.51 -6.15 -26.34
N GLN A 269 7.82 -6.32 -26.51
CA GLN A 269 8.62 -7.23 -25.67
C GLN A 269 8.63 -6.78 -24.21
N VAL A 270 8.87 -5.47 -23.94
CA VAL A 270 8.88 -4.93 -22.56
C VAL A 270 7.49 -5.09 -21.92
N ALA A 271 6.43 -4.75 -22.63
CA ALA A 271 5.05 -4.89 -22.12
C ALA A 271 4.68 -6.34 -21.80
N LYS A 272 5.13 -7.29 -22.64
CA LYS A 272 4.91 -8.73 -22.40
C LYS A 272 5.71 -9.25 -21.21
N GLU A 273 6.94 -8.81 -21.04
CA GLU A 273 7.77 -9.17 -19.89
C GLU A 273 7.18 -8.60 -18.58
N ALA A 274 6.62 -7.39 -18.62
CA ALA A 274 5.93 -6.78 -17.49
C ALA A 274 4.68 -7.57 -17.08
N ASP A 275 3.83 -7.94 -18.05
CA ASP A 275 2.66 -8.79 -17.83
C ASP A 275 3.05 -10.14 -17.22
N LYS A 276 4.11 -10.79 -17.74
CA LYS A 276 4.63 -12.03 -17.21
C LYS A 276 5.11 -11.90 -15.75
N THR A 277 5.82 -10.82 -15.41
CA THR A 277 6.29 -10.57 -14.05
C THR A 277 5.12 -10.46 -13.07
N TRP A 278 4.04 -9.81 -13.47
CA TRP A 278 2.82 -9.74 -12.66
C TRP A 278 2.09 -11.07 -12.59
N GLU A 279 1.99 -11.81 -13.68
CA GLU A 279 1.39 -13.17 -13.68
C GLU A 279 2.12 -14.10 -12.72
N GLU A 280 3.46 -14.09 -12.71
CA GLU A 280 4.30 -14.85 -11.79
C GLU A 280 3.99 -14.46 -10.33
N LEU A 281 3.97 -13.15 -9.99
CA LEU A 281 3.65 -12.69 -8.64
C LEU A 281 2.22 -13.07 -8.23
N LEU A 282 1.22 -12.79 -9.05
CA LEU A 282 -0.18 -13.09 -8.74
C LEU A 282 -0.42 -14.59 -8.58
N SER A 283 0.37 -15.44 -9.27
CA SER A 283 0.26 -16.89 -9.20
C SER A 283 0.67 -17.48 -7.86
N HIS A 284 1.27 -16.69 -6.95
CA HIS A 284 1.51 -17.12 -5.58
C HIS A 284 0.21 -17.39 -4.82
N ILE A 285 -0.90 -16.72 -5.19
CA ILE A 285 -2.21 -17.01 -4.59
C ILE A 285 -3.22 -17.29 -5.70
N LYS A 286 -3.58 -18.56 -5.86
CA LYS A 286 -4.61 -19.00 -6.82
C LYS A 286 -5.89 -19.34 -6.09
N VAL A 287 -7.02 -18.80 -6.58
CA VAL A 287 -8.32 -18.99 -5.99
C VAL A 287 -9.26 -19.74 -6.94
N THR A 288 -10.10 -20.62 -6.39
CA THR A 288 -11.15 -21.37 -7.11
C THR A 288 -12.48 -21.15 -6.43
N GLY A 289 -13.56 -21.13 -7.20
CA GLY A 289 -14.87 -20.65 -6.74
C GLY A 289 -14.99 -19.13 -6.86
N GLY A 290 -16.03 -18.56 -6.27
CA GLY A 290 -16.32 -17.14 -6.36
C GLY A 290 -16.74 -16.68 -7.77
N THR A 291 -17.22 -15.46 -7.87
CA THR A 291 -17.64 -14.80 -9.11
C THR A 291 -16.44 -14.16 -9.83
N THR A 292 -16.64 -13.80 -11.10
CA THR A 292 -15.63 -13.02 -11.87
C THR A 292 -15.33 -11.67 -11.22
N ARG A 293 -16.36 -11.02 -10.63
CA ARG A 293 -16.22 -9.75 -9.90
C ARG A 293 -15.35 -9.92 -8.65
N GLU A 294 -15.59 -10.92 -7.83
CA GLU A 294 -14.80 -11.20 -6.62
C GLU A 294 -13.35 -11.51 -6.97
N LYS A 295 -13.11 -12.28 -8.03
CA LYS A 295 -11.74 -12.50 -8.54
C LYS A 295 -11.09 -11.21 -9.05
N GLY A 296 -11.88 -10.35 -9.70
CA GLY A 296 -11.43 -9.03 -10.15
C GLY A 296 -10.95 -8.14 -8.98
N ILE A 297 -11.76 -8.05 -7.92
CA ILE A 297 -11.37 -7.30 -6.71
C ILE A 297 -10.15 -7.96 -6.07
N PHE A 298 -10.15 -9.28 -5.88
CA PHE A 298 -9.07 -10.02 -5.24
C PHE A 298 -7.72 -9.81 -5.94
N TYR A 299 -7.64 -10.01 -7.25
CA TYR A 299 -6.38 -9.85 -7.98
C TYR A 299 -5.98 -8.39 -8.15
N SER A 300 -6.94 -7.45 -8.20
CA SER A 300 -6.64 -6.01 -8.20
C SER A 300 -6.07 -5.55 -6.87
N THR A 301 -6.62 -6.02 -5.75
CA THR A 301 -6.08 -5.71 -4.41
C THR A 301 -4.73 -6.41 -4.18
N LEU A 302 -4.56 -7.65 -4.63
CA LEU A 302 -3.26 -8.33 -4.58
C LEU A 302 -2.19 -7.57 -5.39
N TYR A 303 -2.52 -7.10 -6.61
CA TYR A 303 -1.66 -6.25 -7.42
C TYR A 303 -1.24 -4.96 -6.66
N ARG A 304 -2.21 -4.24 -6.04
CA ARG A 304 -1.96 -3.02 -5.27
C ARG A 304 -1.02 -3.23 -4.09
N SER A 305 -1.10 -4.38 -3.43
CA SER A 305 -0.28 -4.69 -2.25
C SER A 305 1.23 -4.74 -2.53
N PHE A 306 1.66 -4.79 -3.81
CA PHE A 306 3.08 -4.93 -4.19
C PHE A 306 3.67 -3.73 -4.94
N LEU A 307 3.00 -2.58 -4.95
CA LEU A 307 3.53 -1.38 -5.62
C LEU A 307 4.55 -0.61 -4.76
N TRP A 308 4.50 -0.73 -3.44
CA TRP A 308 5.36 -0.02 -2.49
C TRP A 308 5.86 -0.97 -1.38
N PRO A 309 7.05 -0.81 -0.76
CA PRO A 309 8.10 0.21 -0.97
C PRO A 309 8.78 0.13 -2.34
N ALA A 310 9.31 1.27 -2.80
CA ALA A 310 9.93 1.38 -4.11
C ALA A 310 11.46 1.22 -4.05
N LEU A 311 12.00 0.52 -5.04
CA LEU A 311 13.44 0.37 -5.26
C LEU A 311 14.13 1.73 -5.42
N ARG A 312 15.35 1.86 -4.88
CA ARG A 312 16.19 3.05 -4.97
C ARG A 312 17.62 2.77 -5.45
N SER A 313 18.04 1.51 -5.48
CA SER A 313 19.37 1.14 -5.99
C SER A 313 19.37 0.88 -7.49
N ASP A 314 20.49 1.19 -8.13
CA ASP A 314 20.75 0.96 -9.54
C ASP A 314 21.10 -0.52 -9.83
N VAL A 315 21.21 -0.90 -11.11
CA VAL A 315 21.49 -2.30 -11.53
C VAL A 315 22.87 -2.80 -11.06
N ASN A 316 23.82 -1.91 -10.77
CA ASN A 316 25.11 -2.24 -10.21
C ASN A 316 25.13 -2.29 -8.68
N GLY A 317 23.99 -2.02 -8.02
CA GLY A 317 23.83 -1.98 -6.58
C GLY A 317 24.11 -0.62 -5.93
N ASP A 318 24.50 0.39 -6.68
CA ASP A 318 24.73 1.74 -6.15
C ASP A 318 23.42 2.41 -5.71
N PHE A 319 23.47 3.15 -4.62
CA PHE A 319 22.40 4.03 -4.15
C PHE A 319 22.96 5.24 -3.40
N THR A 320 22.16 6.28 -3.27
CA THR A 320 22.49 7.44 -2.44
C THR A 320 21.93 7.23 -1.04
N ASP A 321 22.79 7.23 -0.03
CA ASP A 321 22.42 7.05 1.37
C ASP A 321 21.82 8.32 1.99
N GLU A 322 21.41 8.24 3.25
CA GLU A 322 20.82 9.36 4.01
C GLU A 322 21.80 10.54 4.26
N ARG A 323 23.09 10.34 4.05
CA ARG A 323 24.12 11.39 4.15
C ARG A 323 24.49 11.98 2.78
N GLY A 324 23.85 11.52 1.71
CA GLY A 324 24.12 11.94 0.34
C GLY A 324 25.34 11.26 -0.29
N ASN A 325 25.91 10.22 0.33
CA ASN A 325 27.02 9.48 -0.24
C ASN A 325 26.52 8.40 -1.19
N VAL A 326 27.24 8.17 -2.27
CA VAL A 326 27.02 7.02 -3.15
C VAL A 326 27.72 5.81 -2.54
N VAL A 327 26.94 4.77 -2.24
CA VAL A 327 27.40 3.55 -1.58
C VAL A 327 26.86 2.31 -2.27
N ASN A 328 27.50 1.15 -2.00
CA ASN A 328 27.07 -0.16 -2.47
C ASN A 328 27.30 -1.16 -1.34
N GLU A 329 26.23 -1.58 -0.69
CA GLU A 329 26.24 -2.42 0.51
C GLU A 329 25.88 -3.90 0.21
N GLY A 330 25.80 -4.26 -1.07
CA GLY A 330 25.51 -5.64 -1.49
C GLY A 330 24.05 -6.09 -1.32
N PHE A 331 23.11 -5.16 -1.15
CA PHE A 331 21.67 -5.42 -1.13
C PHE A 331 20.92 -4.35 -1.94
N ARG A 332 19.64 -4.61 -2.27
CA ARG A 332 18.79 -3.64 -2.95
C ARG A 332 18.25 -2.63 -1.94
N TYR A 333 18.45 -1.36 -2.22
CA TYR A 333 17.98 -0.28 -1.35
C TYR A 333 16.54 0.12 -1.70
N TYR A 334 15.69 0.22 -0.68
CA TYR A 334 14.28 0.57 -0.83
C TYR A 334 13.90 1.82 -0.05
N THR A 335 12.79 2.45 -0.43
CA THR A 335 12.13 3.48 0.38
C THR A 335 11.62 2.90 1.70
N ASN A 336 11.29 3.78 2.66
CA ASN A 336 10.62 3.32 3.87
C ASN A 336 9.20 2.83 3.56
N PRO A 337 8.73 1.77 4.25
CA PRO A 337 7.31 1.47 4.36
C PRO A 337 6.51 2.65 4.94
N SER A 338 5.21 2.66 4.74
CA SER A 338 4.26 3.53 5.45
C SER A 338 3.89 2.88 6.79
N PHE A 339 4.86 2.76 7.71
CA PHE A 339 4.77 1.88 8.87
C PHE A 339 3.49 1.98 9.69
N TRP A 340 2.94 3.16 9.94
CA TRP A 340 1.71 3.31 10.70
C TRP A 340 0.51 2.64 10.02
N ASP A 341 0.53 2.62 8.70
CA ASP A 341 -0.50 2.05 7.86
C ASP A 341 -0.25 0.56 7.61
N ASP A 342 0.87 0.23 6.96
CA ASP A 342 1.09 -1.02 6.22
C ASP A 342 1.71 -2.17 7.05
N TYR A 343 2.10 -1.94 8.32
CA TYR A 343 2.64 -2.99 9.19
C TYR A 343 1.60 -4.08 9.51
N ARG A 344 0.31 -3.75 9.46
CA ARG A 344 -0.80 -4.57 9.97
C ARG A 344 -0.99 -5.85 9.14
N ASN A 345 -1.06 -5.71 7.83
CA ASN A 345 -1.35 -6.82 6.91
C ASN A 345 -0.38 -6.86 5.74
N LYS A 346 -0.13 -5.72 5.11
CA LYS A 346 0.60 -5.64 3.85
C LYS A 346 2.06 -6.07 3.99
N LEU A 347 2.78 -5.66 5.04
CA LEU A 347 4.17 -6.08 5.23
C LEU A 347 4.28 -7.56 5.57
N VAL A 348 3.27 -8.15 6.22
CA VAL A 348 3.21 -9.61 6.44
C VAL A 348 2.99 -10.33 5.11
N LEU A 349 2.01 -9.90 4.30
CA LEU A 349 1.74 -10.46 2.97
C LEU A 349 2.98 -10.35 2.05
N LEU A 350 3.67 -9.21 2.08
CA LEU A 350 4.93 -9.00 1.37
C LEU A 350 5.99 -10.03 1.80
N GLY A 351 6.16 -10.25 3.11
CA GLY A 351 7.10 -11.23 3.66
C GLY A 351 6.75 -12.66 3.26
N MET A 352 5.47 -13.00 3.20
CA MET A 352 5.02 -14.34 2.78
C MET A 352 5.33 -14.64 1.30
N ILE A 353 5.24 -13.64 0.41
CA ILE A 353 5.40 -13.82 -1.04
C ILE A 353 6.81 -13.42 -1.52
N SER A 354 7.39 -12.37 -0.96
CA SER A 354 8.65 -11.77 -1.41
C SER A 354 9.65 -11.59 -0.25
N PRO A 355 10.11 -12.68 0.39
CA PRO A 355 11.00 -12.61 1.56
C PRO A 355 12.33 -11.91 1.28
N ASP A 356 12.86 -12.02 0.06
CA ASP A 356 14.09 -11.33 -0.36
C ASP A 356 13.90 -9.80 -0.39
N VAL A 357 12.75 -9.32 -0.89
CA VAL A 357 12.40 -7.89 -0.89
C VAL A 357 12.24 -7.41 0.55
N THR A 358 11.55 -8.18 1.39
CA THR A 358 11.39 -7.89 2.83
C THR A 358 12.73 -7.78 3.54
N THR A 359 13.64 -8.72 3.29
CA THR A 359 15.02 -8.71 3.80
C THR A 359 15.75 -7.42 3.42
N ASP A 360 15.69 -7.05 2.15
CA ASP A 360 16.38 -5.86 1.64
C ASP A 360 15.74 -4.55 2.15
N ILE A 361 14.43 -4.53 2.40
CA ILE A 361 13.75 -3.40 3.06
C ILE A 361 14.27 -3.25 4.51
N ILE A 362 14.36 -4.35 5.27
CA ILE A 362 14.87 -4.31 6.65
C ILE A 362 16.33 -3.83 6.67
N LYS A 363 17.19 -4.31 5.76
CA LYS A 363 18.55 -3.79 5.61
C LYS A 363 18.56 -2.30 5.28
N SER A 364 17.66 -1.83 4.42
CA SER A 364 17.55 -0.44 4.03
C SER A 364 17.17 0.47 5.18
N ILE A 365 16.19 0.10 6.00
CA ILE A 365 15.77 0.90 7.16
C ILE A 365 16.82 0.86 8.29
N THR A 366 17.54 -0.26 8.45
CA THR A 366 18.66 -0.38 9.39
C THR A 366 19.80 0.56 8.98
N ASP A 367 20.23 0.54 7.73
CA ASP A 367 21.21 1.46 7.18
C ASP A 367 20.84 2.94 7.39
N LYS A 368 19.59 3.29 7.11
CA LYS A 368 19.07 4.64 7.34
C LYS A 368 19.13 5.04 8.81
N GLY A 369 18.71 4.15 9.70
CA GLY A 369 18.73 4.40 11.15
C GLY A 369 20.14 4.66 11.68
N GLU A 370 21.12 3.86 11.28
CA GLU A 370 22.52 4.05 11.65
C GLU A 370 23.07 5.40 11.16
N LYS A 371 22.66 5.85 9.99
CA LYS A 371 23.10 7.11 9.38
C LYS A 371 22.35 8.34 9.90
N ARG A 372 21.17 8.16 10.50
CA ARG A 372 20.30 9.20 11.08
C ARG A 372 20.35 9.25 12.62
N GLY A 373 21.51 9.18 13.20
CA GLY A 373 21.67 9.34 14.66
C GLY A 373 21.42 8.09 15.48
N GLY A 374 21.31 6.92 14.84
CA GLY A 374 21.15 5.61 15.48
C GLY A 374 19.74 5.32 16.01
N TYR A 375 18.72 5.93 15.42
CA TYR A 375 17.31 5.60 15.64
C TYR A 375 16.74 4.90 14.41
N MET A 376 16.01 3.81 14.60
CA MET A 376 15.25 3.18 13.52
C MET A 376 14.23 4.19 12.97
N PRO A 377 14.07 4.27 11.64
CA PRO A 377 13.04 5.16 11.06
C PRO A 377 11.65 4.88 11.62
N THR A 378 11.00 5.94 12.11
CA THR A 378 9.59 5.92 12.51
C THR A 378 8.75 6.61 11.43
N PHE A 379 7.46 6.33 11.40
CA PHE A 379 6.53 7.00 10.50
C PHE A 379 5.22 7.31 11.24
N PHE A 380 4.80 8.56 11.21
CA PHE A 380 3.56 9.11 11.71
C PHE A 380 3.40 8.93 13.23
N HIS A 381 2.76 7.87 13.69
CA HIS A 381 2.65 7.49 15.10
C HIS A 381 3.17 6.07 15.28
N GLY A 382 3.66 5.76 16.45
CA GLY A 382 4.24 4.45 16.72
C GLY A 382 5.68 4.29 16.18
N ASP A 383 6.21 3.08 16.36
CA ASP A 383 7.55 2.64 15.97
C ASP A 383 7.45 1.23 15.34
N HIS A 384 6.51 1.08 14.42
CA HIS A 384 6.09 -0.22 13.89
C HIS A 384 7.14 -0.91 13.00
N ALA A 385 8.31 -0.28 12.81
CA ALA A 385 9.49 -0.99 12.32
C ALA A 385 9.85 -2.16 13.26
N SER A 386 9.60 -2.02 14.57
CA SER A 386 9.78 -3.10 15.55
C SER A 386 8.90 -4.32 15.25
N VAL A 387 7.63 -4.07 14.97
CA VAL A 387 6.65 -5.09 14.58
C VAL A 387 7.05 -5.79 13.29
N PHE A 388 7.47 -5.02 12.29
CA PHE A 388 7.90 -5.56 10.99
C PHE A 388 9.17 -6.41 11.10
N VAL A 389 10.17 -5.97 11.86
CA VAL A 389 11.43 -6.72 12.06
C VAL A 389 11.17 -7.99 12.88
N ALA A 390 10.46 -7.88 14.02
CA ALA A 390 10.15 -9.02 14.87
C ALA A 390 9.32 -10.07 14.13
N GLY A 391 8.21 -9.63 13.53
CA GLY A 391 7.32 -10.51 12.79
C GLY A 391 7.97 -11.18 11.58
N SER A 392 8.87 -10.49 10.87
CA SER A 392 9.65 -11.08 9.78
C SER A 392 10.62 -12.14 10.27
N TRP A 393 11.38 -11.84 11.34
CA TRP A 393 12.33 -12.79 11.94
C TRP A 393 11.64 -14.06 12.42
N LEU A 394 10.57 -13.92 13.19
CA LEU A 394 9.82 -15.05 13.72
C LEU A 394 9.10 -15.89 12.65
N ARG A 395 8.87 -15.33 11.46
CA ARG A 395 8.41 -16.07 10.28
C ARG A 395 9.54 -16.71 9.47
N GLY A 396 10.79 -16.62 9.95
CA GLY A 396 11.94 -17.25 9.34
C GLY A 396 12.61 -16.43 8.23
N ILE A 397 12.29 -15.14 8.10
CA ILE A 397 13.01 -14.22 7.23
C ILE A 397 14.23 -13.69 7.98
N THR A 398 15.36 -14.39 7.85
CA THR A 398 16.57 -14.18 8.68
C THR A 398 17.77 -13.66 7.88
N GLY A 399 17.56 -13.19 6.65
CA GLY A 399 18.61 -12.75 5.74
C GLY A 399 19.25 -11.38 6.08
N PHE A 400 18.96 -10.82 7.26
CA PHE A 400 19.48 -9.53 7.75
C PHE A 400 20.13 -9.69 9.13
N ASP A 401 20.90 -8.69 9.56
CA ASP A 401 21.55 -8.65 10.87
C ASP A 401 20.55 -8.16 11.94
N LEU A 402 20.02 -9.10 12.71
CA LEU A 402 19.03 -8.83 13.76
C LEU A 402 19.59 -7.95 14.88
N GLU A 403 20.88 -8.17 15.26
CA GLU A 403 21.50 -7.41 16.35
C GLU A 403 21.66 -5.91 15.96
N ARG A 404 22.03 -5.63 14.70
CA ARG A 404 22.10 -4.24 14.21
C ARG A 404 20.72 -3.57 14.24
N ALA A 405 19.68 -4.25 13.74
CA ALA A 405 18.32 -3.72 13.78
C ALA A 405 17.83 -3.52 15.23
N TYR A 406 18.09 -4.48 16.10
CA TYR A 406 17.71 -4.43 17.51
C TYR A 406 18.31 -3.23 18.25
N LYS A 407 19.60 -2.92 18.06
CA LYS A 407 20.25 -1.76 18.68
C LYS A 407 19.51 -0.45 18.40
N LEU A 408 19.01 -0.29 17.16
CA LEU A 408 18.26 0.91 16.77
C LEU A 408 16.87 0.92 17.40
N LEU A 409 16.17 -0.21 17.38
CA LEU A 409 14.83 -0.37 17.97
C LEU A 409 14.85 -0.21 19.50
N LEU A 410 15.83 -0.80 20.17
CA LEU A 410 16.01 -0.63 21.61
C LEU A 410 16.27 0.83 21.98
N LYS A 411 17.07 1.53 21.17
CA LYS A 411 17.28 2.97 21.35
C LYS A 411 16.00 3.77 21.15
N ASN A 412 15.18 3.43 20.15
CA ASN A 412 13.85 4.04 19.99
C ASN A 412 12.98 3.86 21.23
N ALA A 413 13.01 2.69 21.84
CA ALA A 413 12.17 2.33 22.99
C ALA A 413 12.65 2.90 24.32
N THR A 414 13.96 3.21 24.46
CA THR A 414 14.56 3.49 25.79
C THR A 414 15.28 4.83 25.88
N VAL A 415 15.64 5.47 24.75
CA VAL A 415 16.44 6.70 24.76
C VAL A 415 15.68 7.83 24.08
N PRO A 416 15.19 8.83 24.84
CA PRO A 416 14.57 10.02 24.28
C PRO A 416 15.57 10.81 23.40
N GLY A 417 15.11 11.29 22.24
CA GLY A 417 15.96 12.09 21.36
C GLY A 417 15.33 12.42 20.02
N GLN A 418 15.95 13.35 19.32
CA GLN A 418 15.49 13.74 17.99
C GLN A 418 15.72 12.57 17.00
N GLY A 419 14.68 12.19 16.29
CA GLY A 419 14.65 11.06 15.36
C GLY A 419 14.09 9.76 15.94
N GLY A 420 13.93 9.67 17.28
CA GLY A 420 13.24 8.58 17.95
C GLY A 420 11.75 8.85 18.19
N ARG A 421 11.14 8.09 19.11
CA ARG A 421 9.72 8.22 19.48
C ARG A 421 9.44 9.59 20.12
N PRO A 422 8.51 10.40 19.62
CA PRO A 422 8.11 11.65 20.26
C PRO A 422 7.53 11.43 21.68
N TYR A 423 7.86 12.31 22.62
CA TYR A 423 7.37 12.27 24.02
C TYR A 423 7.73 10.97 24.77
N LEU A 424 8.80 10.31 24.37
CA LEU A 424 9.25 9.06 25.02
C LEU A 424 9.61 9.28 26.49
N ASP A 425 10.19 10.42 26.84
CA ASP A 425 10.51 10.78 28.23
C ASP A 425 9.27 10.79 29.15
N GLU A 426 8.14 11.28 28.66
CA GLU A 426 6.87 11.25 29.37
C GLU A 426 6.37 9.81 29.54
N TYR A 427 6.40 9.03 28.46
CA TYR A 427 5.98 7.63 28.43
C TYR A 427 6.81 6.77 29.40
N LEU A 428 8.12 6.90 29.39
CA LEU A 428 9.03 6.16 30.30
C LEU A 428 8.82 6.55 31.77
N LYS A 429 8.53 7.84 32.02
CA LYS A 429 8.35 8.33 33.39
C LYS A 429 7.02 7.92 34.01
N ARG A 430 5.93 7.94 33.24
CA ARG A 430 4.56 7.82 33.76
C ARG A 430 3.85 6.55 33.33
N GLY A 431 4.32 5.88 32.28
CA GLY A 431 3.59 4.82 31.58
C GLY A 431 2.49 5.33 30.66
N TRP A 432 2.42 6.65 30.37
CA TRP A 432 1.57 7.27 29.37
C TRP A 432 2.11 8.63 28.95
N ILE A 433 1.68 9.09 27.79
CA ILE A 433 1.92 10.46 27.32
C ILE A 433 0.76 11.33 27.81
N ALA A 434 1.08 12.48 28.42
CA ALA A 434 0.08 13.40 28.96
C ALA A 434 -0.42 14.35 27.86
N GLU A 435 -1.75 14.55 27.76
CA GLU A 435 -2.36 15.53 26.90
C GLU A 435 -2.70 16.80 27.71
N LYS A 436 -2.97 17.91 27.04
CA LYS A 436 -3.47 19.11 27.69
C LYS A 436 -4.98 18.97 27.95
N ASP A 437 -5.45 19.39 29.12
CA ASP A 437 -6.88 19.49 29.40
C ASP A 437 -7.41 20.79 28.78
N THR A 438 -8.20 20.66 27.72
CA THR A 438 -8.74 21.81 27.00
C THR A 438 -10.09 21.49 26.37
N THR A 439 -10.97 22.49 26.34
CA THR A 439 -12.28 22.42 25.69
C THR A 439 -12.21 22.79 24.22
N HIS A 440 -11.05 23.22 23.72
CA HIS A 440 -10.86 23.58 22.32
C HIS A 440 -10.10 22.47 21.59
N VAL A 441 -10.65 22.05 20.46
CA VAL A 441 -9.96 21.20 19.48
C VAL A 441 -9.16 22.11 18.58
N PRO A 442 -7.92 22.37 18.86
CA PRO A 442 -7.12 23.30 18.12
C PRO A 442 -6.49 22.68 16.89
N THR A 443 -5.81 23.54 16.18
CA THR A 443 -5.07 23.28 14.97
C THR A 443 -3.96 22.23 15.14
N TRP A 444 -3.59 21.61 14.05
CA TRP A 444 -2.77 20.45 13.79
C TRP A 444 -1.50 20.25 14.64
N ASP A 445 -0.87 21.31 15.11
CA ASP A 445 0.49 21.26 15.68
C ASP A 445 0.55 21.29 17.21
N GLU A 446 -0.57 21.47 17.90
CA GLU A 446 -0.56 21.68 19.36
C GLU A 446 -0.78 20.43 20.20
N TYR A 447 -1.17 19.29 19.59
CA TYR A 447 -1.53 18.08 20.28
C TYR A 447 -0.65 16.89 19.99
N LYS A 448 -0.65 15.98 20.98
CA LYS A 448 0.30 14.87 20.98
C LYS A 448 -0.27 13.59 20.40
N ALA A 449 -1.59 13.47 20.20
CA ALA A 449 -2.28 12.22 20.00
C ALA A 449 -1.90 11.19 21.07
N ALA A 450 -2.00 11.63 22.32
CA ALA A 450 -1.36 10.97 23.47
C ALA A 450 -1.88 9.55 23.72
N VAL A 451 -3.18 9.31 23.51
CA VAL A 451 -3.78 7.97 23.63
C VAL A 451 -3.21 7.07 22.55
N THR A 452 -3.31 7.48 21.28
CA THR A 452 -2.79 6.71 20.14
C THR A 452 -1.33 6.32 20.35
N LYS A 453 -0.45 7.31 20.63
CA LYS A 453 0.98 7.01 20.86
C LYS A 453 1.22 6.07 22.03
N THR A 454 0.50 6.24 23.14
CA THR A 454 0.72 5.39 24.32
C THR A 454 0.38 3.93 24.03
N VAL A 455 -0.75 3.65 23.38
CA VAL A 455 -1.16 2.27 23.10
C VAL A 455 -0.31 1.64 22.00
N GLU A 456 0.12 2.42 21.02
CA GLU A 456 1.01 1.94 19.96
C GLU A 456 2.43 1.67 20.46
N TYR A 457 2.99 2.56 21.29
CA TYR A 457 4.31 2.29 21.94
C TYR A 457 4.30 1.04 22.82
N ALA A 458 3.18 0.75 23.49
CA ALA A 458 3.05 -0.49 24.24
C ALA A 458 3.16 -1.74 23.35
N TYR A 459 2.57 -1.70 22.17
CA TYR A 459 2.70 -2.78 21.18
C TYR A 459 4.10 -2.85 20.57
N ASP A 460 4.70 -1.71 20.26
CA ASP A 460 6.07 -1.64 19.72
C ASP A 460 7.11 -2.15 20.72
N ASP A 461 6.90 -1.89 22.02
CA ASP A 461 7.73 -2.43 23.11
C ASP A 461 7.62 -3.95 23.20
N TYR A 462 6.41 -4.51 23.07
CA TYR A 462 6.23 -5.96 22.96
C TYR A 462 7.03 -6.55 21.80
N ALA A 463 6.90 -5.97 20.60
CA ALA A 463 7.63 -6.45 19.43
C ALA A 463 9.16 -6.39 19.63
N THR A 464 9.66 -5.30 20.23
CA THR A 464 11.09 -5.17 20.54
C THR A 464 11.52 -6.17 21.63
N ALA A 465 10.65 -6.47 22.60
CA ALA A 465 10.90 -7.51 23.61
C ALA A 465 11.04 -8.90 23.00
N LEU A 466 10.26 -9.23 21.98
CA LEU A 466 10.44 -10.51 21.27
C LEU A 466 11.83 -10.63 20.65
N ILE A 467 12.35 -9.54 20.06
CA ILE A 467 13.71 -9.53 19.51
C ILE A 467 14.76 -9.65 20.62
N ALA A 468 14.58 -8.93 21.74
CA ALA A 468 15.45 -9.05 22.91
C ALA A 468 15.56 -10.49 23.40
N LYS A 469 14.43 -11.20 23.46
CA LYS A 469 14.36 -12.62 23.83
C LYS A 469 15.15 -13.51 22.85
N GLU A 470 14.98 -13.31 21.55
CA GLU A 470 15.72 -14.05 20.52
C GLU A 470 17.23 -13.86 20.63
N LEU A 471 17.69 -12.67 21.03
CA LEU A 471 19.11 -12.35 21.24
C LEU A 471 19.62 -12.68 22.64
N GLY A 472 18.77 -13.18 23.55
CA GLY A 472 19.14 -13.52 24.93
C GLY A 472 19.33 -12.30 25.85
N ASP A 473 18.85 -11.12 25.46
CA ASP A 473 18.88 -9.90 26.28
C ASP A 473 17.69 -9.88 27.25
N GLN A 474 17.80 -10.66 28.33
CA GLN A 474 16.73 -10.86 29.29
C GLN A 474 16.35 -9.58 30.05
N GLU A 475 17.32 -8.71 30.33
CA GLU A 475 17.08 -7.45 31.07
C GLU A 475 16.14 -6.52 30.27
N ASN A 476 16.46 -6.29 29.00
CA ASN A 476 15.63 -5.45 28.14
C ASN A 476 14.31 -6.15 27.75
N HIS A 477 14.31 -7.48 27.59
CA HIS A 477 13.07 -8.24 27.43
C HIS A 477 12.09 -7.94 28.56
N ASP A 478 12.53 -8.11 29.83
CA ASP A 478 11.68 -7.93 30.99
C ASP A 478 11.23 -6.47 31.18
N LEU A 479 12.10 -5.51 30.84
CA LEU A 479 11.76 -4.09 30.85
C LEU A 479 10.65 -3.78 29.84
N LEU A 480 10.83 -4.18 28.60
CA LEU A 480 9.91 -3.88 27.50
C LEU A 480 8.58 -4.64 27.64
N MET A 481 8.60 -5.87 28.19
CA MET A 481 7.38 -6.60 28.54
C MET A 481 6.58 -5.90 29.64
N ARG A 482 7.22 -5.20 30.58
CA ARG A 482 6.49 -4.33 31.53
C ARG A 482 5.88 -3.13 30.81
N HIS A 483 6.62 -2.48 29.91
CA HIS A 483 6.14 -1.33 29.15
C HIS A 483 4.98 -1.71 28.21
N SER A 484 4.98 -2.92 27.66
CA SER A 484 3.89 -3.39 26.81
C SER A 484 2.52 -3.41 27.51
N GLY A 485 2.50 -3.43 28.85
CA GLY A 485 1.29 -3.29 29.66
C GLY A 485 0.78 -1.85 29.83
N ASN A 486 1.50 -0.84 29.34
CA ASN A 486 1.19 0.58 29.57
C ASN A 486 -0.14 1.05 28.96
N TYR A 487 -0.66 0.36 27.92
CA TYR A 487 -1.98 0.65 27.38
C TYR A 487 -3.07 0.63 28.45
N LYS A 488 -2.94 -0.23 29.49
CA LYS A 488 -3.88 -0.36 30.61
C LYS A 488 -4.04 0.94 31.40
N ASN A 489 -3.00 1.78 31.44
CA ASN A 489 -3.01 3.05 32.17
C ASN A 489 -4.01 4.08 31.60
N LEU A 490 -4.39 3.95 30.35
CA LEU A 490 -5.34 4.86 29.68
C LEU A 490 -6.74 4.28 29.53
N PHE A 491 -7.01 3.06 30.01
CA PHE A 491 -8.36 2.53 30.01
C PHE A 491 -9.17 3.14 31.17
N ASP A 492 -10.26 3.82 30.84
CA ASP A 492 -11.19 4.38 31.82
C ASP A 492 -12.37 3.42 32.04
N PRO A 493 -12.40 2.67 33.15
CA PRO A 493 -13.45 1.68 33.38
C PRO A 493 -14.84 2.30 33.56
N SER A 494 -14.93 3.61 33.87
CA SER A 494 -16.21 4.30 33.99
C SER A 494 -16.88 4.54 32.64
N THR A 495 -16.11 4.63 31.56
CA THR A 495 -16.60 4.85 30.19
C THR A 495 -16.43 3.63 29.28
N GLY A 496 -15.52 2.72 29.63
CA GLY A 496 -15.13 1.57 28.82
C GLY A 496 -14.39 1.96 27.54
N PHE A 497 -13.62 3.07 27.58
CA PHE A 497 -12.79 3.54 26.49
C PHE A 497 -11.36 3.81 26.95
N PHE A 498 -10.42 3.83 26.02
CA PHE A 498 -9.18 4.54 26.23
C PHE A 498 -9.46 6.03 26.27
N ARG A 499 -8.94 6.73 27.27
CA ARG A 499 -9.14 8.15 27.49
C ARG A 499 -7.83 8.84 27.86
N GLY A 500 -7.65 10.07 27.39
CA GLY A 500 -6.45 10.83 27.70
C GLY A 500 -6.36 11.24 29.19
N LYS A 501 -5.12 11.30 29.67
CA LYS A 501 -4.77 11.83 30.98
C LYS A 501 -3.89 13.05 30.85
N ILE A 502 -4.03 13.98 31.82
CA ILE A 502 -3.11 15.10 32.01
C ILE A 502 -1.90 14.64 32.86
N GLU A 503 -0.91 15.53 33.02
CA GLU A 503 0.34 15.21 33.76
C GLU A 503 0.13 14.75 35.19
N THR A 504 -0.92 15.22 35.87
CA THR A 504 -1.26 14.84 37.25
C THR A 504 -1.85 13.43 37.36
N GLY A 505 -2.21 12.79 36.23
CA GLY A 505 -2.88 11.51 36.19
C GLY A 505 -4.41 11.58 36.19
N SER A 506 -4.98 12.77 36.27
CA SER A 506 -6.43 12.97 36.13
C SER A 506 -6.86 12.77 34.69
N TRP A 507 -8.07 12.23 34.50
CA TRP A 507 -8.69 12.12 33.18
C TRP A 507 -8.99 13.50 32.58
N ILE A 508 -8.85 13.65 31.28
CA ILE A 508 -9.32 14.83 30.55
C ILE A 508 -10.83 14.96 30.78
N ALA A 509 -11.28 16.14 31.26
CA ALA A 509 -12.64 16.33 31.70
C ALA A 509 -13.65 16.35 30.54
N ASP A 510 -13.32 17.07 29.47
CA ASP A 510 -14.15 17.19 28.26
C ASP A 510 -13.86 16.01 27.31
N PHE A 511 -14.65 14.94 27.43
CA PHE A 511 -14.49 13.70 26.69
C PHE A 511 -15.77 13.33 25.94
N ASP A 512 -15.73 13.51 24.60
CA ASP A 512 -16.76 12.98 23.69
C ASP A 512 -16.22 11.76 22.94
N PRO A 513 -16.69 10.53 23.22
CA PRO A 513 -16.20 9.34 22.53
C PRO A 513 -16.57 9.26 21.04
N TYR A 514 -17.48 10.10 20.57
CA TYR A 514 -17.94 10.13 19.17
C TYR A 514 -17.22 11.18 18.33
N TYR A 515 -16.56 12.17 18.95
CA TYR A 515 -15.92 13.25 18.20
C TYR A 515 -14.70 12.74 17.42
N PRO A 516 -14.60 12.99 16.11
CA PRO A 516 -13.48 12.55 15.28
C PRO A 516 -12.28 13.47 15.46
N TYR A 517 -11.41 13.12 16.36
CA TYR A 517 -10.20 13.89 16.62
C TYR A 517 -9.17 13.71 15.51
N PHE A 518 -8.52 14.80 15.13
CA PHE A 518 -7.39 14.72 14.22
C PHE A 518 -6.07 14.40 14.93
N ALA A 519 -5.81 15.01 16.06
CA ALA A 519 -4.57 14.84 16.83
C ALA A 519 -4.73 15.02 18.35
N TYR A 520 -5.90 15.42 18.84
CA TYR A 520 -6.16 15.54 20.27
C TYR A 520 -6.58 14.20 20.83
N MET A 521 -5.88 13.70 21.82
CA MET A 521 -5.99 12.33 22.36
C MET A 521 -5.75 11.25 21.30
N TYR A 522 -6.48 11.28 20.21
CA TYR A 522 -6.44 10.26 19.15
C TYR A 522 -5.93 10.86 17.83
N ARG A 523 -5.31 10.02 17.02
CA ARG A 523 -4.91 10.39 15.67
C ARG A 523 -5.91 9.86 14.65
N GLU A 524 -6.56 10.80 13.91
CA GLU A 524 -7.51 10.47 12.85
C GLU A 524 -8.52 9.39 13.28
N ALA A 525 -9.02 9.54 14.51
CA ALA A 525 -9.87 8.54 15.15
C ALA A 525 -10.72 9.19 16.24
N ASN A 526 -11.70 8.43 16.71
CA ASN A 526 -12.39 8.72 17.95
C ASN A 526 -12.15 7.57 18.97
N ALA A 527 -12.77 7.66 20.13
CA ALA A 527 -12.61 6.63 21.16
C ALA A 527 -13.13 5.26 20.70
N TRP A 528 -14.15 5.21 19.84
CA TRP A 528 -14.69 3.97 19.29
C TRP A 528 -13.70 3.28 18.33
N ASN A 529 -13.02 4.04 17.48
CA ASN A 529 -12.07 3.49 16.51
C ASN A 529 -10.76 3.04 17.16
N SER A 530 -10.50 3.49 18.38
CA SER A 530 -9.31 3.12 19.17
C SER A 530 -9.58 2.00 20.17
N LEU A 531 -10.81 1.43 20.19
CA LEU A 531 -11.16 0.33 21.07
C LEU A 531 -10.31 -0.92 20.76
N PHE A 532 -10.03 -1.67 21.84
CA PHE A 532 -9.38 -2.98 21.76
C PHE A 532 -7.98 -2.99 21.12
N PHE A 533 -7.32 -1.85 21.00
CA PHE A 533 -5.96 -1.80 20.45
C PHE A 533 -4.93 -2.25 21.48
N ALA A 534 -4.79 -3.55 21.64
CA ALA A 534 -3.67 -4.24 22.30
C ALA A 534 -3.48 -5.60 21.61
N PRO A 535 -3.02 -5.63 20.34
CA PRO A 535 -2.99 -6.85 19.55
C PRO A 535 -2.10 -7.95 20.14
N HIS A 536 -1.13 -7.58 20.98
CA HIS A 536 -0.22 -8.46 21.69
C HIS A 536 -0.80 -9.02 23.01
N ASP A 537 -1.87 -8.45 23.54
CA ASP A 537 -2.48 -8.86 24.82
C ASP A 537 -4.02 -8.77 24.74
N PRO A 538 -4.67 -9.49 23.78
CA PRO A 538 -6.11 -9.42 23.60
C PRO A 538 -6.86 -9.91 24.84
N GLU A 539 -6.36 -10.92 25.56
CA GLU A 539 -6.95 -11.41 26.80
C GLU A 539 -6.84 -10.40 27.93
N GLY A 540 -5.67 -9.74 28.07
CA GLY A 540 -5.48 -8.66 29.03
C GLY A 540 -6.34 -7.44 28.73
N MET A 541 -6.57 -7.14 27.44
CA MET A 541 -7.48 -6.09 27.02
C MET A 541 -8.95 -6.41 27.37
N ILE A 542 -9.39 -7.64 27.12
CA ILE A 542 -10.72 -8.12 27.44
C ILE A 542 -10.93 -8.11 28.96
N ALA A 543 -9.92 -8.48 29.75
CA ALA A 543 -9.96 -8.49 31.22
C ALA A 543 -10.13 -7.10 31.84
N LEU A 544 -10.00 -6.01 31.09
CA LEU A 544 -10.32 -4.65 31.57
C LEU A 544 -11.83 -4.40 31.66
N TYR A 545 -12.65 -5.22 30.99
CA TYR A 545 -14.10 -5.20 31.08
C TYR A 545 -14.60 -6.18 32.16
N PRO A 546 -15.80 -5.97 32.72
CA PRO A 546 -16.34 -6.83 33.78
C PRO A 546 -16.45 -8.31 33.39
N ASP A 547 -16.82 -8.61 32.15
CA ASP A 547 -16.95 -9.94 31.60
C ASP A 547 -17.03 -9.95 30.08
N HIS A 548 -17.02 -11.12 29.45
CA HIS A 548 -17.14 -11.28 27.99
C HIS A 548 -18.45 -10.72 27.42
N LYS A 549 -19.52 -10.66 28.22
CA LYS A 549 -20.79 -10.09 27.79
C LYS A 549 -20.69 -8.57 27.64
N ALA A 550 -19.99 -7.91 28.55
CA ALA A 550 -19.72 -6.47 28.44
C ALA A 550 -18.86 -6.14 27.20
N VAL A 551 -17.85 -6.97 26.89
CA VAL A 551 -17.08 -6.85 25.65
C VAL A 551 -17.95 -7.04 24.42
N GLU A 552 -18.80 -8.09 24.40
CA GLU A 552 -19.75 -8.35 23.30
C GLU A 552 -20.68 -7.16 23.09
N GLN A 553 -21.27 -6.62 24.15
CA GLN A 553 -22.14 -5.44 24.08
C GLN A 553 -21.41 -4.21 23.54
N LYS A 554 -20.15 -3.99 23.95
CA LYS A 554 -19.35 -2.87 23.48
C LYS A 554 -19.03 -3.00 21.99
N LEU A 555 -18.70 -4.21 21.52
CA LEU A 555 -18.48 -4.50 20.09
C LEU A 555 -19.79 -4.35 19.30
N ASP A 556 -20.89 -4.91 19.78
CA ASP A 556 -22.19 -4.76 19.12
C ASP A 556 -22.57 -3.28 18.99
N SER A 557 -22.35 -2.48 20.05
CA SER A 557 -22.60 -1.03 20.00
C SER A 557 -21.71 -0.32 18.97
N LEU A 558 -20.44 -0.68 18.85
CA LEU A 558 -19.56 -0.11 17.83
C LEU A 558 -20.14 -0.23 16.42
N PHE A 559 -20.71 -1.41 16.09
CA PHE A 559 -21.24 -1.67 14.75
C PHE A 559 -22.72 -1.26 14.56
N THR A 560 -23.45 -0.92 15.62
CA THR A 560 -24.89 -0.61 15.57
C THR A 560 -25.20 0.85 15.95
N GLU A 561 -24.45 1.46 16.87
CA GLU A 561 -24.59 2.87 17.22
C GLU A 561 -24.27 3.75 16.01
N PRO A 562 -25.22 4.57 15.52
CA PRO A 562 -25.01 5.29 14.28
C PRO A 562 -23.90 6.33 14.41
N TRP A 563 -23.11 6.47 13.36
CA TRP A 563 -22.21 7.59 13.19
C TRP A 563 -23.00 8.90 13.23
N ARG A 564 -22.51 9.89 13.97
CA ARG A 564 -23.22 11.17 14.19
C ARG A 564 -23.12 12.17 13.06
N GLY A 565 -22.59 11.77 11.91
CA GLY A 565 -22.47 12.61 10.71
C GLY A 565 -21.39 13.71 10.81
N TYR A 566 -20.47 13.60 11.76
CA TYR A 566 -19.32 14.50 11.82
C TYR A 566 -18.48 14.39 10.56
N GLU A 567 -18.18 15.50 9.92
CA GLU A 567 -17.17 15.57 8.88
C GLU A 567 -15.80 15.35 9.52
N ALA A 568 -15.05 14.36 9.02
CA ALA A 568 -13.80 13.92 9.63
C ALA A 568 -12.70 13.75 8.58
N HIS A 569 -11.49 14.13 8.94
CA HIS A 569 -10.32 13.95 8.09
C HIS A 569 -9.90 12.50 8.08
N ASN A 570 -9.75 11.91 6.90
CA ASN A 570 -9.34 10.50 6.66
C ASN A 570 -10.24 9.43 7.30
N MET A 571 -11.41 9.78 7.78
CA MET A 571 -12.36 8.83 8.36
C MET A 571 -13.58 8.73 7.45
N THR A 572 -13.78 7.57 6.84
CA THR A 572 -14.82 7.28 5.86
C THR A 572 -15.22 5.79 5.96
N GLY A 573 -16.29 5.38 5.29
CA GLY A 573 -16.68 3.98 5.24
C GLY A 573 -17.15 3.43 6.60
N PHE A 574 -18.24 4.00 7.12
CA PHE A 574 -18.75 3.65 8.45
C PHE A 574 -19.75 2.50 8.45
N ILE A 575 -19.60 1.62 9.45
CA ILE A 575 -20.63 0.69 9.92
C ILE A 575 -20.84 0.98 11.40
N GLY A 576 -21.92 1.66 11.76
CA GLY A 576 -22.04 2.25 13.09
C GLY A 576 -20.93 3.29 13.32
N ASN A 577 -20.14 3.14 14.38
CA ASN A 577 -18.94 3.93 14.64
C ASN A 577 -17.64 3.24 14.17
N TYR A 578 -17.71 2.02 13.64
CA TYR A 578 -16.57 1.40 12.99
C TYR A 578 -16.25 2.16 11.70
N CYS A 579 -14.98 2.53 11.54
CA CYS A 579 -14.46 3.25 10.37
C CYS A 579 -13.52 2.33 9.59
N HIS A 580 -13.90 1.91 8.37
CA HIS A 580 -13.02 1.08 7.55
C HIS A 580 -12.02 1.89 6.74
N GLY A 581 -12.36 3.11 6.38
CA GLY A 581 -11.51 3.98 5.56
C GLY A 581 -10.25 4.50 6.24
N ASN A 582 -10.00 4.09 7.51
CA ASN A 582 -8.74 4.36 8.21
C ASN A 582 -8.31 3.13 9.04
N GLN A 583 -7.02 2.80 9.05
CA GLN A 583 -6.45 1.54 9.50
C GLN A 583 -6.60 1.22 11.00
N PRO A 584 -6.68 2.17 11.94
CA PRO A 584 -6.79 1.84 13.38
C PRO A 584 -7.91 0.86 13.73
N SER A 585 -9.00 0.85 12.96
CA SER A 585 -10.16 -0.02 13.22
C SER A 585 -10.05 -1.43 12.63
N HIS A 586 -9.10 -1.71 11.77
CA HIS A 586 -9.07 -2.92 10.92
C HIS A 586 -9.05 -4.24 11.68
N SER A 587 -8.44 -4.29 12.86
CA SER A 587 -8.39 -5.50 13.71
C SER A 587 -9.63 -5.70 14.58
N ILE A 588 -10.42 -4.65 14.82
CA ILE A 588 -11.53 -4.69 15.80
C ILE A 588 -12.55 -5.81 15.54
N PRO A 589 -12.99 -6.09 14.28
CA PRO A 589 -13.94 -7.18 14.02
C PRO A 589 -13.48 -8.54 14.54
N TYR A 590 -12.16 -8.76 14.58
CA TYR A 590 -11.58 -10.01 15.06
C TYR A 590 -11.56 -10.17 16.58
N THR A 591 -11.81 -9.10 17.33
CA THR A 591 -11.92 -9.18 18.80
C THR A 591 -13.05 -10.13 19.23
N TYR A 592 -14.09 -10.32 18.42
CA TYR A 592 -15.13 -11.31 18.66
C TYR A 592 -14.60 -12.76 18.79
N TYR A 593 -13.48 -13.11 18.16
CA TYR A 593 -12.88 -14.45 18.24
C TYR A 593 -12.42 -14.79 19.65
N PHE A 594 -11.85 -13.81 20.35
CA PHE A 594 -11.35 -14.00 21.72
C PHE A 594 -12.45 -14.14 22.79
N ILE A 595 -13.69 -13.82 22.44
CA ILE A 595 -14.87 -14.04 23.31
C ILE A 595 -15.79 -15.15 22.77
N GLY A 596 -15.29 -15.96 21.81
CA GLY A 596 -16.03 -17.11 21.26
C GLY A 596 -17.22 -16.75 20.35
N LYS A 597 -17.21 -15.56 19.74
CA LYS A 597 -18.30 -15.04 18.86
C LYS A 597 -17.89 -14.94 17.39
N GLN A 598 -17.21 -15.95 16.90
CA GLN A 598 -16.67 -16.01 15.52
C GLN A 598 -17.73 -15.70 14.45
N GLU A 599 -18.96 -16.18 14.60
CA GLU A 599 -20.04 -15.96 13.63
C GLU A 599 -20.41 -14.47 13.51
N LYS A 600 -20.39 -13.71 14.61
CA LYS A 600 -20.59 -12.25 14.60
C LYS A 600 -19.45 -11.55 13.86
N ALA A 601 -18.21 -11.96 14.11
CA ALA A 601 -17.07 -11.45 13.37
C ALA A 601 -17.25 -11.64 11.87
N GLN A 602 -17.63 -12.86 11.44
CA GLN A 602 -17.81 -13.16 10.03
C GLN A 602 -18.93 -12.32 9.39
N CYS A 603 -20.04 -12.08 10.08
CA CYS A 603 -21.09 -11.20 9.58
C CYS A 603 -20.61 -9.78 9.32
N VAL A 604 -19.77 -9.25 10.21
CA VAL A 604 -19.17 -7.92 10.06
C VAL A 604 -18.16 -7.90 8.91
N LEU A 605 -17.27 -8.89 8.84
CA LEU A 605 -16.26 -9.01 7.78
C LEU A 605 -16.89 -9.08 6.39
N ASP A 606 -17.92 -9.91 6.22
CA ASP A 606 -18.68 -10.02 4.97
C ASP A 606 -19.31 -8.67 4.58
N SER A 607 -19.86 -7.95 5.58
CA SER A 607 -20.44 -6.61 5.36
C SER A 607 -19.39 -5.60 4.91
N ILE A 608 -18.20 -5.61 5.54
CA ILE A 608 -17.10 -4.72 5.16
C ILE A 608 -16.65 -5.01 3.72
N MET A 609 -16.37 -6.28 3.41
CA MET A 609 -15.90 -6.69 2.09
C MET A 609 -16.92 -6.38 0.99
N GLY A 610 -18.21 -6.58 1.27
CA GLY A 610 -19.28 -6.35 0.30
C GLY A 610 -19.64 -4.88 0.09
N ARG A 611 -19.41 -4.00 1.08
CA ARG A 611 -19.78 -2.59 1.01
C ARG A 611 -18.66 -1.67 0.55
N PHE A 612 -17.41 -1.95 0.94
CA PHE A 612 -16.34 -0.99 0.87
C PHE A 612 -15.32 -1.27 -0.21
N TYR A 613 -15.48 -2.35 -0.95
CA TYR A 613 -14.64 -2.66 -2.11
C TYR A 613 -15.54 -2.82 -3.33
N ASP A 614 -15.19 -2.15 -4.44
CA ASP A 614 -16.00 -2.10 -5.66
C ASP A 614 -17.41 -1.57 -5.36
N MET A 615 -17.50 -0.29 -4.99
CA MET A 615 -18.70 0.38 -4.48
C MET A 615 -19.73 0.71 -5.57
N GLY A 616 -19.86 -0.12 -6.59
CA GLY A 616 -20.82 -0.02 -7.69
C GLY A 616 -20.16 -0.06 -9.07
N GLU A 617 -20.95 -0.29 -10.12
CA GLU A 617 -20.46 -0.51 -11.49
C GLU A 617 -19.69 0.68 -12.06
N GLU A 618 -19.99 1.90 -11.60
CA GLU A 618 -19.33 3.14 -12.05
C GLU A 618 -18.41 3.77 -11.00
N LYS A 619 -18.39 3.26 -9.77
CA LYS A 619 -17.59 3.82 -8.68
C LYS A 619 -16.36 2.96 -8.42
N LEU A 620 -15.26 3.31 -9.02
CA LEU A 620 -13.97 2.66 -8.82
C LEU A 620 -13.29 3.20 -7.55
N ALA A 621 -13.99 3.14 -6.40
CA ALA A 621 -13.54 3.68 -5.12
C ALA A 621 -13.41 2.58 -4.04
N TYR A 622 -12.53 2.81 -3.07
CA TYR A 622 -12.51 2.11 -1.78
C TYR A 622 -13.16 3.00 -0.71
N ALA A 623 -13.34 2.45 0.50
CA ALA A 623 -13.83 3.21 1.63
C ALA A 623 -12.91 4.38 2.08
N GLY A 624 -11.63 4.33 1.74
CA GLY A 624 -10.62 5.33 2.09
C GLY A 624 -9.31 5.08 1.35
N MET A 625 -8.23 5.74 1.78
CA MET A 625 -6.93 5.60 1.15
C MET A 625 -6.37 4.19 1.29
N ASP A 626 -5.78 3.67 0.21
CA ASP A 626 -5.14 2.35 0.18
C ASP A 626 -3.85 2.29 1.01
N ASP A 627 -3.28 3.45 1.31
CA ASP A 627 -2.10 3.65 2.14
C ASP A 627 -0.97 2.68 1.80
N ALA A 628 -0.53 2.82 0.54
CA ALA A 628 0.56 2.05 -0.01
C ALA A 628 0.31 0.52 -0.06
N GLY A 629 -0.96 0.11 -0.12
CA GLY A 629 -1.38 -1.28 -0.27
C GLY A 629 -1.95 -1.93 0.99
N GLU A 630 -2.11 -1.21 2.10
CA GLU A 630 -2.64 -1.81 3.35
C GLU A 630 -4.13 -2.17 3.24
N MET A 631 -4.98 -1.27 2.76
CA MET A 631 -6.41 -1.56 2.56
C MET A 631 -6.61 -2.75 1.62
N SER A 632 -5.79 -2.80 0.57
CA SER A 632 -5.76 -3.89 -0.40
C SER A 632 -5.32 -5.21 0.23
N ALA A 633 -4.25 -5.22 1.03
CA ALA A 633 -3.76 -6.42 1.70
C ALA A 633 -4.73 -6.94 2.77
N TRP A 634 -5.44 -6.04 3.46
CA TRP A 634 -6.52 -6.41 4.36
C TRP A 634 -7.60 -7.23 3.63
N TYR A 635 -8.04 -6.77 2.44
CA TYR A 635 -8.99 -7.53 1.62
C TYR A 635 -8.44 -8.89 1.21
N VAL A 636 -7.19 -8.95 0.74
CA VAL A 636 -6.55 -10.22 0.31
C VAL A 636 -6.55 -11.24 1.43
N LEU A 637 -6.07 -10.86 2.62
CA LEU A 637 -5.97 -11.78 3.76
C LEU A 637 -7.35 -12.24 4.23
N ASN A 638 -8.34 -11.34 4.30
CA ASN A 638 -9.72 -11.71 4.63
C ASN A 638 -10.31 -12.67 3.59
N ALA A 639 -10.12 -12.39 2.30
CA ALA A 639 -10.66 -13.22 1.23
C ALA A 639 -10.10 -14.65 1.21
N ILE A 640 -8.87 -14.84 1.66
CA ILE A 640 -8.26 -16.18 1.78
C ILE A 640 -8.56 -16.85 3.12
N GLY A 641 -9.18 -16.16 4.08
CA GLY A 641 -9.54 -16.71 5.38
C GLY A 641 -8.42 -16.76 6.41
N LEU A 642 -7.40 -15.91 6.29
CA LEU A 642 -6.32 -15.73 7.25
C LEU A 642 -6.22 -14.25 7.65
N TYR A 643 -5.96 -13.99 8.93
CA TYR A 643 -5.75 -12.62 9.41
C TYR A 643 -4.65 -12.53 10.46
N THR A 644 -3.79 -11.52 10.35
CA THR A 644 -2.73 -11.25 11.32
C THR A 644 -3.24 -10.28 12.39
N TYR A 645 -3.74 -10.81 13.51
CA TYR A 645 -4.22 -9.95 14.61
C TYR A 645 -3.07 -9.21 15.30
N SER A 646 -1.98 -9.92 15.57
CA SER A 646 -0.69 -9.35 16.01
C SER A 646 0.38 -9.66 14.94
N PRO A 647 0.70 -8.71 14.04
CA PRO A 647 1.70 -8.93 13.01
C PRO A 647 3.10 -9.28 13.52
N ALA A 648 3.44 -8.90 14.76
CA ALA A 648 4.69 -9.32 15.41
C ALA A 648 4.75 -10.83 15.66
N ASP A 649 3.60 -11.48 15.85
CA ASP A 649 3.51 -12.91 16.13
C ASP A 649 3.34 -13.74 14.86
N PRO A 650 4.00 -14.91 14.75
CA PRO A 650 3.96 -15.75 13.56
C PRO A 650 2.70 -16.63 13.53
N GLU A 651 1.52 -16.06 13.75
CA GLU A 651 0.24 -16.78 13.75
C GLU A 651 -0.86 -15.99 13.05
N TYR A 652 -1.92 -16.70 12.69
CA TYR A 652 -3.05 -16.16 11.92
C TYR A 652 -4.37 -16.65 12.50
N ILE A 653 -5.35 -15.75 12.63
CA ILE A 653 -6.74 -16.13 12.87
C ILE A 653 -7.29 -16.75 11.59
N VAL A 654 -7.95 -17.90 11.73
CA VAL A 654 -8.65 -18.57 10.65
C VAL A 654 -10.09 -18.06 10.60
N SER A 655 -10.48 -17.46 9.48
CA SER A 655 -11.85 -17.02 9.18
C SER A 655 -12.46 -17.82 8.03
N VAL A 656 -13.71 -17.59 7.69
CA VAL A 656 -14.35 -18.26 6.54
C VAL A 656 -13.85 -17.61 5.25
N PRO A 657 -13.12 -18.32 4.37
CA PRO A 657 -12.63 -17.75 3.13
C PRO A 657 -13.77 -17.40 2.15
N LEU A 658 -13.58 -16.37 1.35
CA LEU A 658 -14.50 -15.99 0.28
C LEU A 658 -14.61 -17.11 -0.78
N PHE A 659 -13.48 -17.72 -1.12
CA PHE A 659 -13.33 -18.70 -2.19
C PHE A 659 -13.46 -20.15 -1.65
N ASP A 660 -13.85 -21.07 -2.51
CA ASP A 660 -13.99 -22.49 -2.14
C ASP A 660 -12.62 -23.14 -1.88
N LYS A 661 -11.62 -22.73 -2.65
CA LYS A 661 -10.25 -23.20 -2.52
C LYS A 661 -9.26 -22.06 -2.75
N VAL A 662 -8.26 -21.97 -1.88
CA VAL A 662 -7.10 -21.08 -2.02
C VAL A 662 -5.85 -21.96 -2.06
N THR A 663 -5.00 -21.78 -3.08
CA THR A 663 -3.67 -22.37 -3.14
C THR A 663 -2.66 -21.25 -2.98
N PHE A 664 -1.90 -21.27 -1.91
CA PHE A 664 -0.93 -20.22 -1.56
C PHE A 664 0.49 -20.82 -1.65
N THR A 665 1.32 -20.23 -2.50
CA THR A 665 2.73 -20.55 -2.62
C THR A 665 3.56 -19.46 -1.93
N LEU A 666 4.23 -19.79 -0.84
CA LEU A 666 5.14 -18.89 -0.12
C LEU A 666 6.36 -18.56 -0.99
N GLY A 667 7.10 -17.51 -0.61
CA GLY A 667 8.30 -17.08 -1.34
C GLY A 667 9.46 -18.10 -1.34
N ASP A 668 9.44 -19.08 -0.43
CA ASP A 668 10.35 -20.24 -0.43
C ASP A 668 9.86 -21.43 -1.32
N ASN A 669 8.81 -21.21 -2.10
CA ASN A 669 8.11 -22.18 -2.95
C ASN A 669 7.32 -23.27 -2.19
N THR A 670 7.19 -23.18 -0.88
CA THR A 670 6.27 -24.05 -0.14
C THR A 670 4.82 -23.68 -0.48
N THR A 671 4.02 -24.67 -0.83
CA THR A 671 2.60 -24.44 -1.19
C THR A 671 1.68 -25.10 -0.17
N PHE A 672 0.75 -24.35 0.39
CA PHE A 672 -0.34 -24.87 1.21
C PHE A 672 -1.70 -24.58 0.56
N THR A 673 -2.72 -25.32 0.98
CA THR A 673 -4.07 -25.18 0.46
C THR A 673 -5.04 -24.88 1.59
N ILE A 674 -5.96 -23.94 1.37
CA ILE A 674 -7.11 -23.70 2.24
C ILE A 674 -8.36 -24.17 1.49
N LEU A 675 -9.15 -25.03 2.13
CA LEU A 675 -10.41 -25.54 1.59
C LEU A 675 -11.57 -25.09 2.48
N LYS A 676 -12.62 -24.59 1.85
CA LYS A 676 -13.89 -24.30 2.50
C LYS A 676 -14.88 -25.41 2.21
N GLU A 677 -15.40 -26.05 3.25
CA GLU A 677 -16.50 -27.00 3.21
C GLU A 677 -17.77 -26.41 3.80
N GLY A 678 -18.81 -26.25 2.99
CA GLY A 678 -20.08 -25.63 3.37
C GLY A 678 -20.15 -24.13 3.01
N ASN A 679 -21.32 -23.52 3.20
CA ASN A 679 -21.62 -22.14 2.78
C ASN A 679 -22.04 -21.22 3.94
N GLY A 680 -21.97 -21.70 5.18
CA GLY A 680 -22.36 -20.92 6.36
C GLY A 680 -21.25 -19.97 6.84
N LYS A 681 -21.62 -19.07 7.74
CA LYS A 681 -20.72 -18.11 8.38
C LYS A 681 -20.09 -18.64 9.66
N LYS A 682 -20.72 -19.63 10.28
CA LYS A 682 -20.25 -20.25 11.52
C LYS A 682 -19.29 -21.37 11.20
N ILE A 683 -18.07 -21.28 11.69
CA ILE A 683 -17.07 -22.35 11.62
C ILE A 683 -17.47 -23.43 12.63
N ARG A 684 -17.62 -24.68 12.14
CA ARG A 684 -17.85 -25.88 12.98
C ARG A 684 -16.55 -26.55 13.36
N GLN A 685 -15.60 -26.60 12.44
CA GLN A 685 -14.32 -27.29 12.63
C GLN A 685 -13.25 -26.68 11.74
N ILE A 686 -12.04 -26.63 12.26
CA ILE A 686 -10.83 -26.33 11.53
C ILE A 686 -9.93 -27.58 11.62
N ARG A 687 -9.44 -28.07 10.49
CA ARG A 687 -8.48 -29.19 10.44
C ARG A 687 -7.23 -28.74 9.69
N TYR A 688 -6.07 -29.13 10.19
CA TYR A 688 -4.81 -28.96 9.50
C TYR A 688 -4.14 -30.32 9.33
N ASP A 689 -3.80 -30.72 8.10
CA ASP A 689 -3.25 -32.05 7.73
C ASP A 689 -4.12 -33.23 8.29
N GLY A 690 -5.44 -33.04 8.35
CA GLY A 690 -6.41 -33.98 8.91
C GLY A 690 -6.66 -33.84 10.41
N ASP A 691 -5.75 -33.28 11.18
CA ASP A 691 -5.86 -33.07 12.62
C ASP A 691 -6.75 -31.86 12.97
N VAL A 692 -7.60 -32.00 13.98
CA VAL A 692 -8.46 -30.92 14.45
C VAL A 692 -7.66 -29.88 15.22
N ILE A 693 -7.76 -28.61 14.80
CA ILE A 693 -7.22 -27.48 15.55
C ILE A 693 -8.24 -27.06 16.61
N ASN A 694 -7.79 -26.98 17.86
CA ASN A 694 -8.58 -26.41 18.94
C ASN A 694 -8.39 -24.88 18.96
N GLY A 695 -9.48 -24.14 18.75
CA GLY A 695 -9.43 -22.68 18.66
C GLY A 695 -9.41 -22.18 17.22
N TRP A 696 -8.88 -20.97 17.02
CA TRP A 696 -9.03 -20.19 15.79
C TRP A 696 -7.71 -19.87 15.10
N PHE A 697 -6.57 -20.40 15.59
CA PHE A 697 -5.25 -19.98 15.16
C PHE A 697 -4.51 -21.09 14.40
N VAL A 698 -3.79 -20.67 13.36
CA VAL A 698 -2.77 -21.46 12.67
C VAL A 698 -1.45 -20.71 12.68
N THR A 699 -0.36 -21.41 12.97
CA THR A 699 0.98 -20.80 13.00
C THR A 699 1.61 -20.75 11.62
N HIS A 700 2.55 -19.82 11.44
CA HIS A 700 3.34 -19.73 10.22
C HIS A 700 4.14 -21.02 9.94
N ASP A 701 4.70 -21.65 11.00
CA ASP A 701 5.39 -22.93 10.89
C ASP A 701 4.48 -24.07 10.42
N GLN A 702 3.20 -24.06 10.77
CA GLN A 702 2.24 -24.99 10.19
C GLN A 702 2.08 -24.71 8.70
N LEU A 703 1.85 -23.46 8.27
CA LEU A 703 1.71 -23.12 6.85
C LEU A 703 2.95 -23.51 6.04
N LYS A 704 4.15 -23.34 6.59
CA LYS A 704 5.43 -23.76 5.96
C LYS A 704 5.58 -25.28 5.78
N LYS A 705 4.79 -26.12 6.45
CA LYS A 705 4.76 -27.56 6.18
C LYS A 705 4.06 -27.91 4.87
N GLY A 706 3.38 -26.96 4.24
CA GLY A 706 2.76 -27.13 2.92
C GLY A 706 1.57 -28.11 2.92
N ARG A 707 0.80 -28.14 4.01
CA ARG A 707 -0.34 -29.04 4.16
C ARG A 707 -1.68 -28.35 3.90
N GLU A 708 -2.74 -29.09 4.01
CA GLU A 708 -4.10 -28.63 3.78
C GLU A 708 -4.74 -28.12 5.09
N LEU A 709 -5.31 -26.91 5.02
CA LEU A 709 -6.16 -26.32 6.04
C LEU A 709 -7.61 -26.42 5.57
N VAL A 710 -8.44 -27.20 6.25
CA VAL A 710 -9.85 -27.39 5.92
C VAL A 710 -10.72 -26.66 6.94
N ILE A 711 -11.61 -25.81 6.45
CA ILE A 711 -12.54 -25.01 7.23
C ILE A 711 -13.95 -25.49 6.93
N THR A 712 -14.55 -26.24 7.85
CA THR A 712 -15.93 -26.75 7.72
C THR A 712 -16.87 -25.77 8.38
N THR A 713 -17.86 -25.27 7.62
CA THR A 713 -18.86 -24.32 8.13
C THR A 713 -20.20 -24.97 8.39
N ALA A 714 -21.06 -24.32 9.18
CA ALA A 714 -22.48 -24.68 9.30
C ALA A 714 -23.19 -24.38 7.97
N GLU A 715 -24.28 -25.11 7.73
CA GLU A 715 -25.22 -24.80 6.62
C GLU A 715 -26.04 -23.55 6.94
#